data_c569e322b2e902aaa3a42e8b5dcc24f8
#
_entry.id   c569e322b2e902aaa3a42e8b5dcc24f8
#
_cell.length_a   1.000
_cell.length_b   1.000
_cell.length_c   1.000
_cell.angle_alpha   90.00
_cell.angle_beta   90.00
_cell.angle_gamma   90.00
#
_symmetry.space_group_name_H-M   'P 1'
#
loop_
_entity.id
_entity.type
_entity.pdbx_description
1 polymer ?
#
loop_
_entity_poly.entity_id
_entity_poly.type
_entity_poly.pdbx_seq_one_letter_code
_entity_poly.pdbx_strand_id
1 'polypeptide(L)'
;MKKIKKLTSLLFCCLFLYLLAFPGQVQATSLTPTAQDNLSVKLRRSSDLISISNGYMRVFRKTNSVGIEYYDNSLQITDKREIPMELPLWGGFYAGSDGYYLVEGQNNTAEDNSAEVIRVIRYDTNWNRSGAASITSNPDLFGGEVRYPFDYGCVEMTETNGTLYIVTGHEGYVDESVGQGHQGFLMIAVDQASMTGKIVSCDLWHSFAQYIKSQSSYLYVLEQSEGSRCTKLSRYDSTTLDEKTIELLPYGGSRTSVWALNCYASVDGMAVSADSVLCIGTTIDQSQYDNVTSDTPHNIYLTITPVSDFSKEATSVKYLTNYTGNGKSFMGVKITPITENRFMISWEEYENTDDSSSENYASADDSLSSSTLHYLFVDGKGNVLSREYTTAAPVSDCQPVVKDSKVVYYASNANTVNFYSIDANDGTASKKIYRTAGENATWDFANGVLTISGQGALNISTDENDRFPVSSTQGGYSFWSGTAWKSMKNQVKKIVIKSGITSISENAFNYLPNLKEVVIENGVHTIGKEAFAFCSNLETVTLPDSVINIGDDIVWEGSYWYSGGHVYYATIYASSNSAAITYTRKNNIGYACDLSQASVTGVKATYAYTGKALKPVPTITLGKQKLIEGQDYKVTYSNNKKVGTATVTITGQNNYFGTITLDFQITSSSNNKDDKPQTTVVKSFSDSYNVYTVNKNGTSVTLKRSKSKAITTAAIPSSVKANGRTYKVTAIASGAFKNCRKLRQVTIARNISSIGTSAFQGCSALRTVKIGYKVSSIGKKAFYDCKALTSVSIQSKKLTSGTVGKSAFTKAGRNNYKKLKVKVPASKLSAYKKLFKSKGLSAKAKISK
;
A
#
# COMPACT_ATOMS: atom_id res chain seq x y z
N MET A 1 18.25 -32.78 -38.47
CA MET A 1 18.63 -31.78 -37.45
C MET A 1 18.69 -30.33 -37.92
N LYS A 2 19.04 -29.97 -39.14
CA LYS A 2 19.06 -28.57 -39.63
C LYS A 2 17.66 -27.95 -39.88
N LYS A 3 16.61 -28.71 -40.07
CA LYS A 3 15.22 -28.19 -40.25
C LYS A 3 14.51 -27.89 -38.94
N ILE A 4 14.86 -28.56 -37.82
CA ILE A 4 14.27 -28.32 -36.51
C ILE A 4 14.81 -27.05 -35.86
N LYS A 5 16.09 -26.71 -36.03
CA LYS A 5 16.71 -25.45 -35.55
C LYS A 5 16.16 -24.19 -36.24
N LYS A 6 15.68 -24.29 -37.49
CA LYS A 6 15.02 -23.15 -38.17
C LYS A 6 13.59 -22.92 -37.72
N LEU A 7 12.89 -23.97 -37.29
CA LEU A 7 11.51 -23.84 -36.80
C LEU A 7 11.47 -23.25 -35.38
N THR A 8 12.41 -23.66 -34.53
CA THR A 8 12.52 -23.09 -33.17
C THR A 8 12.99 -21.63 -33.17
N SER A 9 13.88 -21.25 -34.11
CA SER A 9 14.29 -19.83 -34.22
C SER A 9 13.18 -18.97 -34.80
N LEU A 10 12.33 -19.50 -35.72
CA LEU A 10 11.17 -18.76 -36.22
C LEU A 10 10.05 -18.63 -35.19
N LEU A 11 9.83 -19.66 -34.34
CA LEU A 11 8.88 -19.61 -33.24
C LEU A 11 9.29 -18.59 -32.15
N PHE A 12 10.59 -18.52 -31.88
CA PHE A 12 11.12 -17.55 -30.91
C PHE A 12 11.04 -16.09 -31.43
N CYS A 13 11.33 -15.86 -32.73
CA CYS A 13 11.13 -14.55 -33.36
C CYS A 13 9.66 -14.15 -33.46
N CYS A 14 8.77 -15.11 -33.74
CA CYS A 14 7.32 -14.83 -33.78
C CYS A 14 6.75 -14.58 -32.38
N LEU A 15 7.25 -15.25 -31.32
CA LEU A 15 6.88 -14.96 -29.94
C LEU A 15 7.39 -13.57 -29.47
N PHE A 16 8.62 -13.20 -29.89
CA PHE A 16 9.19 -11.88 -29.60
C PHE A 16 8.50 -10.75 -30.37
N LEU A 17 8.09 -10.99 -31.63
CA LEU A 17 7.31 -10.04 -32.40
C LEU A 17 5.84 -9.97 -31.97
N TYR A 18 5.29 -11.06 -31.40
CA TYR A 18 3.94 -11.05 -30.80
C TYR A 18 3.92 -10.26 -29.46
N LEU A 19 5.01 -10.26 -28.70
CA LEU A 19 5.19 -9.43 -27.50
C LEU A 19 5.43 -7.95 -27.83
N LEU A 20 5.97 -7.62 -29.03
CA LEU A 20 6.19 -6.23 -29.46
C LEU A 20 4.99 -5.63 -30.22
N ALA A 21 4.03 -6.45 -30.69
CA ALA A 21 2.90 -6.00 -31.51
C ALA A 21 1.63 -5.67 -30.73
N PHE A 22 1.58 -5.98 -29.41
CA PHE A 22 0.55 -5.50 -28.51
C PHE A 22 1.23 -4.80 -27.33
N PRO A 23 1.39 -3.48 -27.39
CA PRO A 23 1.52 -2.74 -26.13
C PRO A 23 0.18 -2.94 -25.42
N GLY A 24 0.09 -3.95 -24.57
CA GLY A 24 -0.95 -4.02 -23.55
C GLY A 24 -0.94 -2.66 -22.89
N GLN A 25 -2.04 -1.91 -23.00
CA GLN A 25 -2.23 -0.75 -22.13
C GLN A 25 -2.17 -1.30 -20.72
N VAL A 26 -1.02 -1.15 -20.09
CA VAL A 26 -0.88 -1.25 -18.65
C VAL A 26 -1.89 -0.23 -18.12
N GLN A 27 -3.05 -0.69 -17.65
CA GLN A 27 -3.86 0.12 -16.75
C GLN A 27 -2.87 0.55 -15.69
N ALA A 28 -2.76 1.87 -15.46
CA ALA A 28 -1.94 2.39 -14.40
C ALA A 28 -2.36 1.66 -13.11
N THR A 29 -1.58 0.66 -12.74
CA THR A 29 -1.74 -0.06 -11.49
C THR A 29 -1.51 0.98 -10.42
N SER A 30 -2.41 1.12 -9.47
CA SER A 30 -2.13 1.94 -8.30
C SER A 30 -1.02 1.24 -7.54
N LEU A 31 0.21 1.72 -7.68
CA LEU A 31 1.33 1.25 -6.89
C LEU A 31 1.05 1.57 -5.42
N THR A 32 1.47 0.67 -4.54
CA THR A 32 1.44 0.87 -3.09
C THR A 32 2.86 0.73 -2.54
N PRO A 33 3.24 1.50 -1.51
CA PRO A 33 4.50 1.30 -0.82
C PRO A 33 4.59 -0.12 -0.24
N THR A 34 5.79 -0.66 -0.20
CA THR A 34 6.07 -1.92 0.48
C THR A 34 6.10 -1.66 1.99
N ALA A 35 5.25 -2.33 2.74
CA ALA A 35 5.27 -2.30 4.19
C ALA A 35 6.50 -3.06 4.71
N GLN A 36 7.19 -2.46 5.66
CA GLN A 36 8.35 -3.03 6.34
C GLN A 36 8.46 -2.35 7.70
N ASP A 37 8.67 -3.15 8.74
CA ASP A 37 8.83 -2.61 10.07
C ASP A 37 10.10 -1.78 10.19
N ASN A 38 9.97 -0.51 10.53
CA ASN A 38 11.04 0.42 10.81
C ASN A 38 10.78 1.28 12.06
N LEU A 39 9.86 0.84 12.92
CA LEU A 39 9.49 1.58 14.13
C LEU A 39 10.51 1.49 15.25
N SER A 40 11.40 0.51 15.21
CA SER A 40 12.46 0.40 16.20
C SER A 40 13.62 1.32 15.84
N VAL A 41 14.12 2.06 16.82
CA VAL A 41 15.41 2.75 16.71
C VAL A 41 16.50 1.67 16.80
N LYS A 42 16.74 1.00 15.67
CA LYS A 42 17.81 0.01 15.56
C LYS A 42 19.12 0.73 15.37
N LEU A 43 20.17 0.23 16.01
CA LEU A 43 21.54 0.67 15.74
C LEU A 43 21.89 0.50 14.25
N ARG A 44 21.28 -0.47 13.57
CA ARG A 44 21.41 -0.67 12.11
C ARG A 44 20.19 -0.11 11.39
N ARG A 45 20.37 0.98 10.68
CA ARG A 45 19.36 1.55 9.81
C ARG A 45 19.01 0.58 8.68
N SER A 46 17.75 0.24 8.54
CA SER A 46 17.25 -0.68 7.51
C SER A 46 16.71 0.04 6.28
N SER A 47 16.55 1.36 6.34
CA SER A 47 15.93 2.14 5.28
C SER A 47 16.37 3.60 5.27
N ASP A 48 16.35 4.18 4.08
CA ASP A 48 16.67 5.58 3.83
C ASP A 48 15.60 6.22 2.95
N LEU A 49 15.33 7.50 3.22
CA LEU A 49 14.53 8.37 2.38
C LEU A 49 15.45 9.49 1.87
N ILE A 50 15.41 9.78 0.58
CA ILE A 50 16.14 10.91 0.01
C ILE A 50 15.22 11.81 -0.81
N SER A 51 15.53 13.10 -0.88
CA SER A 51 14.87 14.03 -1.77
C SER A 51 15.51 13.94 -3.17
N ILE A 52 14.66 13.82 -4.19
CA ILE A 52 15.07 13.86 -5.60
C ILE A 52 14.37 15.03 -6.31
N SER A 53 14.80 15.36 -7.53
CA SER A 53 14.27 16.53 -8.26
C SER A 53 12.73 16.59 -8.30
N ASN A 54 12.08 15.46 -8.58
CA ASN A 54 10.63 15.37 -8.77
C ASN A 54 9.87 14.75 -7.58
N GLY A 55 10.48 14.65 -6.40
CA GLY A 55 9.84 14.03 -5.24
C GLY A 55 10.81 13.41 -4.26
N TYR A 56 10.58 12.14 -3.93
CA TYR A 56 11.37 11.39 -2.96
C TYR A 56 11.68 9.99 -3.47
N MET A 57 12.77 9.41 -3.00
CA MET A 57 13.14 8.02 -3.22
C MET A 57 13.38 7.35 -1.86
N ARG A 58 12.75 6.22 -1.65
CA ARG A 58 12.95 5.33 -0.49
C ARG A 58 13.79 4.15 -0.92
N VAL A 59 14.85 3.85 -0.17
CA VAL A 59 15.72 2.68 -0.35
C VAL A 59 15.68 1.88 0.93
N PHE A 60 15.41 0.57 0.87
CA PHE A 60 15.24 -0.24 2.05
C PHE A 60 15.67 -1.69 1.83
N ARG A 61 16.17 -2.30 2.90
CA ARG A 61 16.57 -3.71 2.92
C ARG A 61 15.33 -4.61 2.82
N LYS A 62 15.41 -5.64 1.99
CA LYS A 62 14.58 -6.85 2.01
C LYS A 62 15.46 -8.04 2.42
N THR A 63 14.92 -9.26 2.45
CA THR A 63 15.69 -10.43 2.91
C THR A 63 16.99 -10.64 2.13
N ASN A 64 16.93 -10.65 0.78
CA ASN A 64 18.09 -10.89 -0.09
C ASN A 64 18.18 -9.85 -1.22
N SER A 65 17.54 -8.70 -1.06
CA SER A 65 17.44 -7.67 -2.09
C SER A 65 17.24 -6.30 -1.46
N VAL A 66 17.36 -5.27 -2.29
CA VAL A 66 17.14 -3.87 -1.93
C VAL A 66 15.91 -3.39 -2.69
N GLY A 67 14.89 -2.94 -1.96
CA GLY A 67 13.70 -2.29 -2.52
C GLY A 67 13.95 -0.80 -2.75
N ILE A 68 13.53 -0.30 -3.90
CA ILE A 68 13.62 1.11 -4.28
C ILE A 68 12.23 1.57 -4.70
N GLU A 69 11.74 2.63 -4.08
CA GLU A 69 10.42 3.19 -4.36
C GLU A 69 10.54 4.69 -4.62
N TYR A 70 9.85 5.16 -5.66
CA TYR A 70 9.83 6.57 -6.04
C TYR A 70 8.47 7.19 -5.72
N TYR A 71 8.50 8.41 -5.23
CA TYR A 71 7.31 9.17 -4.84
C TYR A 71 7.36 10.56 -5.47
N ASP A 72 6.20 11.10 -5.87
CA ASP A 72 6.08 12.50 -6.28
C ASP A 72 6.11 13.47 -5.08
N ASN A 73 6.11 14.78 -5.34
CA ASN A 73 6.09 15.81 -4.28
C ASN A 73 4.83 15.76 -3.40
N SER A 74 3.80 15.02 -3.79
CA SER A 74 2.60 14.77 -2.99
C SER A 74 2.68 13.46 -2.21
N LEU A 75 3.87 12.85 -2.18
CA LEU A 75 4.13 11.56 -1.58
C LEU A 75 3.26 10.44 -2.18
N GLN A 76 2.88 10.53 -3.48
CA GLN A 76 2.26 9.43 -4.22
C GLN A 76 3.36 8.57 -4.82
N ILE A 77 3.29 7.24 -4.61
CA ILE A 77 4.23 6.32 -5.24
C ILE A 77 4.06 6.32 -6.75
N THR A 78 5.17 6.42 -7.47
CA THR A 78 5.21 6.55 -8.94
C THR A 78 5.91 5.38 -9.62
N ASP A 79 6.89 4.76 -8.96
CA ASP A 79 7.64 3.62 -9.50
C ASP A 79 8.22 2.75 -8.37
N LYS A 80 8.50 1.49 -8.68
CA LYS A 80 9.19 0.52 -7.80
C LYS A 80 10.24 -0.23 -8.58
N ARG A 81 11.36 -0.52 -7.90
CA ARG A 81 12.42 -1.40 -8.39
C ARG A 81 12.91 -2.30 -7.28
N GLU A 82 13.58 -3.35 -7.66
CA GLU A 82 14.26 -4.26 -6.75
C GLU A 82 15.57 -4.70 -7.38
N ILE A 83 16.65 -4.68 -6.59
CA ILE A 83 17.96 -5.17 -7.01
C ILE A 83 18.44 -6.23 -6.02
N PRO A 84 19.11 -7.29 -6.46
CA PRO A 84 19.66 -8.31 -5.55
C PRO A 84 20.81 -7.74 -4.73
N MET A 85 20.94 -8.18 -3.48
CA MET A 85 22.16 -7.98 -2.70
C MET A 85 23.27 -8.90 -3.24
N GLU A 86 24.51 -8.40 -3.27
CA GLU A 86 25.70 -9.15 -3.70
C GLU A 86 26.35 -9.87 -2.50
N LEU A 87 26.25 -9.31 -1.28
CA LEU A 87 26.70 -9.91 -0.02
C LEU A 87 25.55 -9.99 0.99
N PRO A 88 25.58 -10.94 1.94
CA PRO A 88 24.41 -11.25 2.78
C PRO A 88 24.08 -10.19 3.85
N LEU A 89 25.01 -9.35 4.24
CA LEU A 89 24.80 -8.36 5.30
C LEU A 89 24.55 -6.97 4.70
N TRP A 90 23.49 -6.33 5.15
CA TRP A 90 23.18 -4.94 4.84
C TRP A 90 24.00 -4.01 5.73
N GLY A 91 24.78 -3.13 5.14
CA GLY A 91 25.47 -2.04 5.82
C GLY A 91 24.65 -0.74 5.74
N GLY A 92 24.39 -0.25 4.55
CA GLY A 92 23.65 1.00 4.38
C GLY A 92 23.60 1.50 2.94
N PHE A 93 22.96 2.64 2.78
CA PHE A 93 22.78 3.33 1.50
C PHE A 93 23.24 4.79 1.61
N TYR A 94 23.86 5.32 0.53
CA TYR A 94 24.25 6.70 0.42
C TYR A 94 23.97 7.26 -0.99
N ALA A 95 23.35 8.42 -1.04
CA ALA A 95 23.15 9.15 -2.28
C ALA A 95 24.28 10.18 -2.44
N GLY A 96 25.31 9.80 -3.18
CA GLY A 96 26.48 10.64 -3.45
C GLY A 96 26.25 11.61 -4.61
N SER A 97 27.22 12.50 -4.82
CA SER A 97 27.20 13.50 -5.89
C SER A 97 27.29 12.89 -7.29
N ASP A 98 27.89 11.69 -7.42
CA ASP A 98 28.14 11.00 -8.70
C ASP A 98 27.32 9.72 -8.89
N GLY A 99 26.47 9.36 -7.92
CA GLY A 99 25.63 8.15 -7.97
C GLY A 99 25.16 7.66 -6.62
N TYR A 100 24.66 6.44 -6.61
CA TYR A 100 24.18 5.77 -5.41
C TYR A 100 25.18 4.72 -4.95
N TYR A 101 25.34 4.62 -3.63
CA TYR A 101 26.27 3.67 -3.01
C TYR A 101 25.49 2.74 -2.09
N LEU A 102 25.68 1.43 -2.27
CA LEU A 102 25.26 0.40 -1.32
C LEU A 102 26.48 -0.17 -0.64
N VAL A 103 26.40 -0.32 0.67
CA VAL A 103 27.41 -0.98 1.49
C VAL A 103 26.85 -2.31 1.96
N GLU A 104 27.53 -3.38 1.61
CA GLU A 104 27.16 -4.75 1.96
C GLU A 104 28.34 -5.45 2.59
N GLY A 105 28.12 -6.50 3.34
CA GLY A 105 29.18 -7.22 4.02
C GLY A 105 28.95 -8.72 4.14
N GLN A 106 29.98 -9.42 4.62
CA GLN A 106 29.92 -10.83 4.99
C GLN A 106 30.84 -11.13 6.18
N ASN A 107 30.49 -12.15 6.95
CA ASN A 107 31.26 -12.58 8.08
C ASN A 107 32.54 -13.27 7.61
N ASN A 108 33.65 -13.03 8.34
CA ASN A 108 34.95 -13.61 8.13
C ASN A 108 35.33 -14.49 9.34
N THR A 109 34.55 -15.55 9.57
CA THR A 109 34.79 -16.48 10.70
C THR A 109 36.07 -17.30 10.58
N ALA A 110 36.68 -17.33 9.41
CA ALA A 110 37.99 -17.96 9.16
C ALA A 110 39.17 -17.06 9.55
N GLU A 111 38.91 -15.78 9.86
CA GLU A 111 39.92 -14.78 10.25
C GLU A 111 41.02 -14.61 9.19
N ASP A 112 40.61 -14.68 7.89
CA ASP A 112 41.49 -14.51 6.75
C ASP A 112 41.61 -13.03 6.36
N ASN A 113 42.79 -12.44 6.50
CA ASN A 113 43.04 -11.04 6.16
C ASN A 113 42.84 -10.72 4.68
N SER A 114 42.86 -11.72 3.80
CA SER A 114 42.66 -11.55 2.37
C SER A 114 41.17 -11.64 1.97
N ALA A 115 40.28 -12.07 2.87
CA ALA A 115 38.87 -12.20 2.61
C ALA A 115 38.23 -10.84 2.47
N GLU A 116 37.38 -10.66 1.45
CA GLU A 116 36.52 -9.52 1.35
C GLU A 116 35.48 -9.55 2.49
N VAL A 117 35.43 -8.50 3.28
CA VAL A 117 34.52 -8.39 4.43
C VAL A 117 33.43 -7.34 4.20
N ILE A 118 33.72 -6.30 3.43
CA ILE A 118 32.77 -5.24 3.07
C ILE A 118 32.91 -4.97 1.58
N ARG A 119 31.80 -4.78 0.91
CA ARG A 119 31.71 -4.35 -0.48
C ARG A 119 30.96 -3.03 -0.57
N VAL A 120 31.57 -2.05 -1.24
CA VAL A 120 30.94 -0.76 -1.56
C VAL A 120 30.61 -0.76 -3.05
N ILE A 121 29.32 -0.78 -3.40
CA ILE A 121 28.88 -0.91 -4.78
C ILE A 121 28.32 0.45 -5.23
N ARG A 122 28.83 0.96 -6.36
CA ARG A 122 28.32 2.19 -6.97
C ARG A 122 27.35 1.88 -8.10
N TYR A 123 26.24 2.60 -8.09
CA TYR A 123 25.22 2.63 -9.15
C TYR A 123 25.09 4.03 -9.73
N ASP A 124 24.76 4.13 -11.02
CA ASP A 124 24.31 5.40 -11.60
C ASP A 124 22.88 5.77 -11.10
N THR A 125 22.41 6.96 -11.44
CA THR A 125 21.07 7.42 -11.04
C THR A 125 19.90 6.61 -11.64
N ASN A 126 20.18 5.69 -12.58
CA ASN A 126 19.22 4.73 -13.13
C ASN A 126 19.35 3.34 -12.49
N TRP A 127 20.19 3.20 -11.47
CA TRP A 127 20.50 1.94 -10.80
C TRP A 127 21.21 0.91 -11.69
N ASN A 128 21.99 1.36 -12.67
CA ASN A 128 22.93 0.49 -13.35
C ASN A 128 24.23 0.43 -12.52
N ARG A 129 24.70 -0.78 -12.24
CA ARG A 129 25.96 -0.99 -11.51
C ARG A 129 27.11 -0.40 -12.30
N SER A 130 27.88 0.52 -11.70
CA SER A 130 28.97 1.25 -12.34
C SER A 130 30.36 0.97 -11.75
N GLY A 131 30.43 0.35 -10.59
CA GLY A 131 31.70 -0.04 -9.96
C GLY A 131 31.48 -0.73 -8.62
N ALA A 132 32.56 -1.28 -8.06
CA ALA A 132 32.58 -1.75 -6.68
C ALA A 132 34.00 -1.73 -6.10
N ALA A 133 34.09 -1.37 -4.82
CA ALA A 133 35.32 -1.52 -4.02
C ALA A 133 35.17 -2.71 -3.07
N SER A 134 36.16 -3.60 -3.08
CA SER A 134 36.29 -4.72 -2.15
C SER A 134 37.19 -4.29 -1.00
N ILE A 135 36.73 -4.43 0.23
CA ILE A 135 37.43 -4.07 1.46
C ILE A 135 37.77 -5.36 2.20
N THR A 136 39.05 -5.51 2.52
CA THR A 136 39.59 -6.60 3.32
C THR A 136 40.04 -6.07 4.68
N SER A 137 40.34 -6.95 5.63
CA SER A 137 41.02 -6.59 6.87
C SER A 137 42.32 -5.81 6.62
N ASN A 138 42.69 -4.95 7.56
CA ASN A 138 43.96 -4.22 7.53
C ASN A 138 44.75 -4.48 8.83
N PRO A 139 45.52 -5.57 8.92
CA PRO A 139 46.27 -5.94 10.12
C PRO A 139 47.41 -4.97 10.51
N ASP A 140 47.79 -4.05 9.60
CA ASP A 140 48.76 -3.00 9.90
C ASP A 140 48.19 -1.89 10.83
N LEU A 141 46.90 -1.85 10.99
CA LEU A 141 46.19 -0.92 11.88
C LEU A 141 45.67 -1.67 13.11
N PHE A 142 45.87 -1.13 14.29
CA PHE A 142 45.35 -1.68 15.53
C PHE A 142 43.80 -1.72 15.48
N GLY A 143 43.23 -2.92 15.53
CA GLY A 143 41.80 -3.11 15.37
C GLY A 143 41.28 -3.14 13.92
N GLY A 144 42.20 -3.26 12.94
CA GLY A 144 41.82 -3.34 11.54
C GLY A 144 41.48 -4.73 11.03
N GLU A 145 41.53 -5.77 11.86
CA GLU A 145 41.05 -7.11 11.57
C GLU A 145 39.53 -7.16 11.74
N VAL A 146 38.80 -7.64 10.74
CA VAL A 146 37.34 -7.67 10.69
C VAL A 146 36.84 -9.11 10.64
N ARG A 147 36.14 -9.55 11.67
CA ARG A 147 35.42 -10.83 11.75
C ARG A 147 33.94 -10.69 11.45
N TYR A 148 33.28 -9.73 12.09
CA TYR A 148 31.89 -9.40 11.87
C TYR A 148 31.75 -7.91 11.52
N PRO A 149 31.52 -7.56 10.24
CA PRO A 149 31.30 -6.18 9.86
C PRO A 149 29.91 -5.72 10.32
N PHE A 150 29.76 -4.43 10.58
CA PHE A 150 28.51 -3.78 11.01
C PHE A 150 27.99 -4.28 12.37
N ASP A 151 28.84 -4.87 13.19
CA ASP A 151 28.42 -5.35 14.49
C ASP A 151 28.20 -4.17 15.46
N TYR A 152 27.04 -4.16 16.12
CA TYR A 152 26.60 -3.11 17.07
C TYR A 152 26.72 -1.64 16.60
N GLY A 153 27.02 -1.36 15.32
CA GLY A 153 27.18 -0.02 14.79
C GLY A 153 26.19 0.36 13.68
N CYS A 154 25.89 1.65 13.56
CA CYS A 154 25.29 2.20 12.36
C CYS A 154 26.37 2.37 11.28
N VAL A 155 25.96 2.28 10.01
CA VAL A 155 26.81 2.70 8.89
C VAL A 155 26.42 4.12 8.53
N GLU A 156 27.36 5.05 8.68
CA GLU A 156 27.19 6.44 8.27
C GLU A 156 28.23 6.81 7.22
N MET A 157 27.84 7.66 6.30
CA MET A 157 28.65 7.99 5.13
C MET A 157 28.65 9.49 4.85
N THR A 158 29.76 9.96 4.31
CA THR A 158 29.94 11.31 3.80
C THR A 158 30.94 11.31 2.68
N GLU A 159 30.91 12.29 1.79
CA GLU A 159 31.91 12.43 0.72
C GLU A 159 32.59 13.79 0.79
N THR A 160 33.87 13.82 0.43
CA THR A 160 34.63 15.04 0.22
C THR A 160 35.82 14.76 -0.70
N ASN A 161 36.18 15.71 -1.56
CA ASN A 161 37.34 15.64 -2.45
C ASN A 161 37.41 14.36 -3.31
N GLY A 162 36.25 13.83 -3.79
CA GLY A 162 36.19 12.60 -4.60
C GLY A 162 36.40 11.30 -3.82
N THR A 163 36.36 11.36 -2.50
CA THR A 163 36.45 10.20 -1.61
C THR A 163 35.16 10.05 -0.82
N LEU A 164 34.59 8.84 -0.84
CA LEU A 164 33.51 8.42 0.05
C LEU A 164 34.12 7.85 1.33
N TYR A 165 33.78 8.46 2.46
CA TYR A 165 34.16 7.98 3.80
C TYR A 165 32.98 7.30 4.45
N ILE A 166 33.25 6.13 5.04
CA ILE A 166 32.26 5.25 5.69
C ILE A 166 32.74 4.98 7.09
N VAL A 167 31.89 5.20 8.09
CA VAL A 167 32.17 4.79 9.48
C VAL A 167 31.16 3.74 9.90
N THR A 168 31.62 2.75 10.69
CA THR A 168 30.77 1.67 11.21
C THR A 168 31.45 0.98 12.40
N GLY A 169 30.66 0.28 13.20
CA GLY A 169 31.17 -0.68 14.16
C GLY A 169 31.55 -2.01 13.48
N HIS A 170 32.41 -2.78 14.15
CA HIS A 170 32.79 -4.15 13.77
C HIS A 170 33.21 -4.97 14.99
N GLU A 171 33.25 -6.28 14.85
CA GLU A 171 33.97 -7.17 15.77
C GLU A 171 35.27 -7.63 15.10
N GLY A 172 36.39 -7.45 15.83
CA GLY A 172 37.71 -7.93 15.42
C GLY A 172 37.87 -9.44 15.55
N TYR A 173 39.08 -9.93 15.26
CA TYR A 173 39.42 -11.35 15.46
C TYR A 173 39.37 -11.72 16.94
N VAL A 174 39.23 -13.02 17.20
CA VAL A 174 39.22 -13.53 18.56
C VAL A 174 40.58 -13.34 19.24
N ASP A 175 40.61 -12.63 20.36
CA ASP A 175 41.77 -12.62 21.25
C ASP A 175 41.79 -13.95 21.99
N GLU A 176 42.81 -14.76 21.72
CA GLU A 176 42.96 -16.09 22.33
C GLU A 176 43.08 -16.05 23.87
N SER A 177 43.50 -14.90 24.44
CA SER A 177 43.66 -14.74 25.88
C SER A 177 42.34 -14.60 26.62
N VAL A 178 41.29 -14.05 25.96
CA VAL A 178 39.95 -13.82 26.52
C VAL A 178 38.88 -14.66 25.82
N GLY A 179 39.16 -15.26 24.66
CA GLY A 179 38.23 -16.09 23.91
C GLY A 179 37.09 -15.34 23.23
N GLN A 180 37.21 -14.04 23.07
CA GLN A 180 36.21 -13.15 22.47
C GLN A 180 36.84 -12.16 21.50
N GLY A 181 36.10 -11.78 20.46
CA GLY A 181 36.45 -10.66 19.61
C GLY A 181 36.12 -9.33 20.30
N HIS A 182 36.90 -8.31 20.05
CA HIS A 182 36.63 -6.96 20.55
C HIS A 182 35.83 -6.16 19.51
N GLN A 183 34.85 -5.45 19.96
CA GLN A 183 34.09 -4.51 19.15
C GLN A 183 34.88 -3.22 19.00
N GLY A 184 34.79 -2.60 17.83
CA GLY A 184 35.52 -1.40 17.55
C GLY A 184 34.90 -0.53 16.46
N PHE A 185 35.59 0.55 16.18
CA PHE A 185 35.28 1.54 15.16
C PHE A 185 36.07 1.24 13.90
N LEU A 186 35.46 1.38 12.74
CA LEU A 186 36.13 1.39 11.42
C LEU A 186 35.80 2.68 10.67
N MET A 187 36.85 3.29 10.08
CA MET A 187 36.67 4.27 9.01
C MET A 187 37.28 3.75 7.72
N ILE A 188 36.49 3.72 6.66
CA ILE A 188 36.86 3.24 5.33
C ILE A 188 36.85 4.44 4.39
N ALA A 189 37.88 4.56 3.55
CA ALA A 189 37.96 5.52 2.46
C ALA A 189 37.86 4.81 1.11
N VAL A 190 36.96 5.26 0.25
CA VAL A 190 36.78 4.74 -1.12
C VAL A 190 36.95 5.89 -2.11
N ASP A 191 37.96 5.76 -2.98
CA ASP A 191 38.13 6.67 -4.11
C ASP A 191 37.01 6.45 -5.10
N GLN A 192 36.20 7.48 -5.33
CA GLN A 192 34.97 7.40 -6.13
C GLN A 192 35.26 7.18 -7.63
N ALA A 193 36.38 7.67 -8.13
CA ALA A 193 36.73 7.53 -9.54
C ALA A 193 37.20 6.12 -9.90
N SER A 194 38.10 5.55 -9.11
CA SER A 194 38.66 4.22 -9.34
C SER A 194 37.85 3.08 -8.72
N MET A 195 36.98 3.39 -7.76
CA MET A 195 36.31 2.40 -6.91
C MET A 195 37.31 1.46 -6.23
N THR A 196 38.37 2.04 -5.66
CA THR A 196 39.30 1.35 -4.77
C THR A 196 39.13 1.85 -3.35
N GLY A 197 39.14 0.97 -2.36
CA GLY A 197 38.90 1.35 -0.99
C GLY A 197 39.78 0.59 0.00
N LYS A 198 39.94 1.17 1.20
CA LYS A 198 40.70 0.55 2.31
C LYS A 198 40.22 1.10 3.65
N ILE A 199 40.47 0.34 4.72
CA ILE A 199 40.36 0.83 6.10
C ILE A 199 41.49 1.84 6.33
N VAL A 200 41.16 3.04 6.80
CA VAL A 200 42.10 4.16 6.99
C VAL A 200 42.25 4.59 8.44
N SER A 201 41.28 4.25 9.28
CA SER A 201 41.34 4.45 10.73
C SER A 201 40.48 3.40 11.42
N CYS A 202 40.89 2.94 12.58
CA CYS A 202 40.13 2.00 13.40
C CYS A 202 40.66 2.04 14.84
N ASP A 203 39.83 1.57 15.77
CA ASP A 203 40.22 1.26 17.13
C ASP A 203 39.35 0.10 17.71
N LEU A 204 39.71 -0.42 18.88
CA LEU A 204 39.02 -1.52 19.56
C LEU A 204 38.34 -1.06 20.88
N TRP A 205 37.76 0.11 20.88
CA TRP A 205 37.18 0.74 22.07
C TRP A 205 35.67 0.61 22.13
N HIS A 206 35.05 -0.57 22.06
CA HIS A 206 33.62 -0.82 22.25
C HIS A 206 32.71 0.36 21.80
N SER A 207 32.85 0.76 20.53
CA SER A 207 32.08 1.88 19.96
C SER A 207 30.75 1.38 19.42
N PHE A 208 29.62 1.88 19.96
CA PHE A 208 28.29 1.40 19.61
C PHE A 208 27.49 2.32 18.68
N ALA A 209 27.84 3.58 18.58
CA ALA A 209 27.17 4.53 17.71
C ALA A 209 28.20 5.47 17.08
N GLN A 210 28.20 5.56 15.76
CA GLN A 210 29.13 6.35 14.97
C GLN A 210 28.38 7.27 14.02
N TYR A 211 28.83 8.52 13.89
CA TYR A 211 28.32 9.49 12.94
C TYR A 211 29.49 10.18 12.26
N ILE A 212 29.37 10.43 10.95
CA ILE A 212 30.36 11.18 10.18
C ILE A 212 29.73 12.28 9.36
N LYS A 213 30.33 13.46 9.33
CA LYS A 213 29.97 14.59 8.47
C LYS A 213 31.21 15.25 7.94
N SER A 214 31.15 15.72 6.69
CA SER A 214 32.20 16.50 6.07
C SER A 214 31.82 17.99 6.01
N GLN A 215 32.80 18.86 6.22
CA GLN A 215 32.67 20.29 5.94
C GLN A 215 34.03 20.86 5.57
N SER A 216 34.11 21.56 4.43
CA SER A 216 35.34 22.10 3.86
C SER A 216 36.42 21.00 3.72
N SER A 217 37.57 21.15 4.34
CA SER A 217 38.68 20.17 4.33
C SER A 217 38.65 19.22 5.53
N TYR A 218 37.58 19.18 6.31
CA TYR A 218 37.55 18.37 7.53
C TYR A 218 36.43 17.33 7.49
N LEU A 219 36.73 16.18 8.13
CA LEU A 219 35.75 15.16 8.52
C LEU A 219 35.54 15.28 10.03
N TYR A 220 34.31 15.26 10.45
CA TYR A 220 33.93 15.18 11.86
C TYR A 220 33.33 13.83 12.13
N VAL A 221 33.86 13.13 13.15
CA VAL A 221 33.39 11.81 13.57
C VAL A 221 32.97 11.91 15.04
N LEU A 222 31.73 11.54 15.29
CA LEU A 222 31.17 11.47 16.63
C LEU A 222 30.97 10.00 16.98
N GLU A 223 31.43 9.58 18.14
CA GLU A 223 31.25 8.22 18.61
C GLU A 223 30.95 8.13 20.10
N GLN A 224 30.22 7.11 20.48
CA GLN A 224 30.08 6.68 21.86
C GLN A 224 31.15 5.64 22.15
N SER A 225 32.11 5.97 22.97
CA SER A 225 33.25 5.11 23.30
C SER A 225 33.17 4.60 24.73
N GLU A 226 32.98 3.29 24.93
CA GLU A 226 32.98 2.68 26.25
C GLU A 226 34.38 2.62 26.85
N GLY A 227 35.42 2.39 26.06
CA GLY A 227 36.77 2.30 26.51
C GLY A 227 37.31 3.60 27.12
N SER A 228 37.10 4.74 26.46
CA SER A 228 37.39 6.07 27.01
C SER A 228 36.31 6.60 27.93
N ARG A 229 35.10 5.97 27.89
CA ARG A 229 33.96 6.31 28.72
C ARG A 229 33.53 7.78 28.58
N CYS A 230 33.45 8.21 27.34
CA CYS A 230 33.05 9.56 26.99
C CYS A 230 32.36 9.59 25.63
N THR A 231 31.65 10.67 25.37
CA THR A 231 31.23 11.02 24.01
C THR A 231 32.40 11.70 23.33
N LYS A 232 32.98 11.02 22.33
CA LYS A 232 34.22 11.45 21.65
C LYS A 232 33.83 12.12 20.31
N LEU A 233 34.37 13.32 20.08
CA LEU A 233 34.27 14.03 18.82
C LEU A 233 35.68 14.21 18.22
N SER A 234 35.93 13.57 17.07
CA SER A 234 37.19 13.66 16.35
C SER A 234 37.01 14.52 15.10
N ARG A 235 38.06 15.30 14.78
CA ARG A 235 38.18 16.05 13.53
C ARG A 235 39.41 15.57 12.78
N TYR A 236 39.22 15.08 11.56
CA TYR A 236 40.28 14.65 10.67
C TYR A 236 40.49 15.67 9.54
N ASP A 237 41.72 16.00 9.20
CA ASP A 237 41.98 16.64 7.92
C ASP A 237 41.69 15.64 6.78
N SER A 238 40.86 16.01 5.83
CA SER A 238 40.42 15.07 4.77
C SER A 238 41.51 14.70 3.75
N THR A 239 42.68 15.34 3.82
CA THR A 239 43.81 15.06 2.94
C THR A 239 44.90 14.24 3.63
N THR A 240 45.26 14.62 4.86
CA THR A 240 46.35 13.96 5.63
C THR A 240 45.85 12.89 6.58
N LEU A 241 44.53 12.93 6.93
CA LEU A 241 43.90 12.15 7.98
C LEU A 241 44.47 12.40 9.39
N ASP A 242 45.16 13.55 9.58
CA ASP A 242 45.59 13.97 10.91
C ASP A 242 44.38 14.21 11.80
N GLU A 243 44.36 13.57 12.97
CA GLU A 243 43.24 13.54 13.93
C GLU A 243 43.47 14.54 15.05
N LYS A 244 42.43 15.26 15.37
CA LYS A 244 42.29 15.98 16.65
C LYS A 244 41.01 15.56 17.34
N THR A 245 41.12 15.07 18.59
CA THR A 245 39.97 14.52 19.35
C THR A 245 39.70 15.35 20.58
N ILE A 246 38.43 15.49 20.93
CA ILE A 246 37.91 16.09 22.16
C ILE A 246 36.88 15.19 22.83
N GLU A 247 36.91 15.11 24.14
CA GLU A 247 35.90 14.44 24.94
C GLU A 247 34.79 15.44 25.29
N LEU A 248 33.57 15.23 24.74
CA LEU A 248 32.45 16.17 24.90
C LEU A 248 31.81 16.05 26.30
N LEU A 249 31.42 14.84 26.67
CA LEU A 249 30.76 14.52 27.92
C LEU A 249 31.50 13.37 28.60
N PRO A 250 32.29 13.65 29.66
CA PRO A 250 32.91 12.58 30.42
C PRO A 250 31.85 11.82 31.23
N TYR A 251 31.97 10.52 31.28
CA TYR A 251 31.12 9.71 32.14
C TYR A 251 31.39 9.99 33.61
N GLY A 252 30.32 10.24 34.36
CA GLY A 252 30.41 10.45 35.83
C GLY A 252 30.66 9.15 36.56
N GLY A 253 31.40 9.21 37.67
CA GLY A 253 31.62 8.12 38.62
C GLY A 253 33.09 7.97 39.02
N SER A 254 33.31 7.41 40.23
CA SER A 254 34.63 7.14 40.76
C SER A 254 35.30 5.98 40.04
N ARG A 255 36.52 6.15 39.56
CA ARG A 255 37.35 5.15 38.84
C ARG A 255 37.74 3.93 39.71
N THR A 256 37.02 3.55 40.76
CA THR A 256 37.38 2.48 41.66
C THR A 256 36.99 1.07 41.21
N SER A 257 36.14 0.91 40.18
CA SER A 257 36.00 -0.39 39.48
C SER A 257 35.62 -0.19 38.01
N VAL A 258 36.24 -0.95 37.13
CA VAL A 258 36.09 -0.92 35.68
C VAL A 258 34.64 -1.28 35.24
N TRP A 259 33.87 -1.98 36.08
CA TRP A 259 32.56 -2.50 35.83
C TRP A 259 31.39 -1.64 36.38
N ALA A 260 31.69 -0.62 37.21
CA ALA A 260 30.67 0.21 37.90
C ALA A 260 30.34 1.53 37.19
N LEU A 261 30.88 1.79 36.02
CA LEU A 261 30.77 3.05 35.31
C LEU A 261 29.68 2.96 34.26
N ASN A 262 28.47 3.29 34.66
CA ASN A 262 27.35 3.46 33.74
C ASN A 262 27.41 4.86 33.11
N CYS A 263 27.54 4.92 31.80
CA CYS A 263 27.62 6.17 31.07
C CYS A 263 26.22 6.72 30.76
N TYR A 264 25.40 6.98 31.49
CA TYR A 264 24.04 7.49 31.26
C TYR A 264 23.83 8.42 30.02
N ALA A 265 24.83 8.56 29.13
CA ALA A 265 24.78 9.34 27.92
C ALA A 265 24.57 8.45 26.67
N SER A 266 23.66 8.80 25.78
CA SER A 266 23.55 8.29 24.42
C SER A 266 24.15 9.27 23.42
N VAL A 267 24.46 8.76 22.23
CA VAL A 267 24.87 9.54 21.06
C VAL A 267 23.85 9.21 19.96
N ASP A 268 23.05 10.21 19.57
CA ASP A 268 21.90 9.98 18.71
C ASP A 268 21.95 10.75 17.38
N GLY A 269 22.92 11.65 17.22
CA GLY A 269 23.09 12.37 15.98
C GLY A 269 24.11 13.50 15.98
N MET A 270 24.53 13.88 14.79
CA MET A 270 25.46 14.98 14.56
C MET A 270 25.06 15.79 13.33
N ALA A 271 25.19 17.10 13.42
CA ALA A 271 25.08 18.01 12.30
C ALA A 271 26.21 19.04 12.33
N VAL A 272 26.58 19.60 11.18
CA VAL A 272 27.60 20.65 11.07
C VAL A 272 26.93 21.88 10.48
N SER A 273 27.08 23.02 11.18
CA SER A 273 26.66 24.34 10.70
C SER A 273 27.87 25.08 10.14
N ALA A 274 27.68 26.26 9.57
CA ALA A 274 28.78 27.11 9.16
C ALA A 274 29.76 27.44 10.31
N ASP A 275 29.25 27.52 11.55
CA ASP A 275 29.98 28.02 12.71
C ASP A 275 30.36 26.90 13.71
N SER A 276 29.61 25.80 13.76
CA SER A 276 29.75 24.84 14.86
C SER A 276 29.43 23.40 14.43
N VAL A 277 30.00 22.44 15.14
CA VAL A 277 29.57 21.03 15.15
C VAL A 277 28.57 20.86 16.28
N LEU A 278 27.39 20.34 15.95
CA LEU A 278 26.27 20.10 16.85
C LEU A 278 26.13 18.60 17.09
N CYS A 279 26.26 18.13 18.32
CA CYS A 279 26.07 16.73 18.68
C CYS A 279 24.93 16.61 19.67
N ILE A 280 24.08 15.59 19.51
CA ILE A 280 22.85 15.40 20.27
C ILE A 280 22.73 13.98 20.81
N GLY A 281 22.08 13.85 21.93
CA GLY A 281 21.75 12.59 22.60
C GLY A 281 21.00 12.85 23.89
N THR A 282 20.91 11.83 24.74
CA THR A 282 20.35 11.94 26.08
C THR A 282 21.41 11.76 27.14
N THR A 283 21.32 12.46 28.24
CA THR A 283 22.17 12.27 29.42
C THR A 283 21.50 12.82 30.69
N ILE A 284 22.08 12.53 31.83
CA ILE A 284 21.68 13.08 33.11
C ILE A 284 22.44 14.38 33.36
N ASP A 285 21.76 15.45 33.72
CA ASP A 285 22.39 16.69 34.18
C ASP A 285 22.90 16.47 35.59
N GLN A 286 24.12 16.00 35.71
CA GLN A 286 24.74 15.65 36.98
C GLN A 286 24.90 16.84 37.95
N SER A 287 24.80 18.08 37.45
CA SER A 287 24.83 19.29 38.31
C SER A 287 23.58 19.43 39.17
N GLN A 288 22.50 18.73 38.84
CA GLN A 288 21.22 18.76 39.54
C GLN A 288 21.02 17.64 40.56
N TYR A 289 21.93 16.66 40.67
CA TYR A 289 21.72 15.47 41.49
C TYR A 289 22.98 15.13 42.29
N ASP A 290 22.81 14.93 43.58
CA ASP A 290 23.88 14.51 44.51
C ASP A 290 24.29 13.04 44.30
N ASN A 291 23.32 12.20 43.87
CA ASN A 291 23.53 10.79 43.57
C ASN A 291 22.83 10.45 42.25
N VAL A 292 23.56 9.92 41.29
CA VAL A 292 23.09 9.49 39.98
C VAL A 292 22.90 7.98 39.98
N THR A 293 21.70 7.54 39.58
CA THR A 293 21.32 6.12 39.40
C THR A 293 20.71 5.93 38.01
N SER A 294 20.45 4.68 37.63
CA SER A 294 19.69 4.37 36.39
C SER A 294 18.31 5.02 36.29
N ASP A 295 17.72 5.32 37.48
CA ASP A 295 16.37 5.90 37.58
C ASP A 295 16.39 7.43 37.58
N THR A 296 17.58 8.04 37.55
CA THR A 296 17.69 9.51 37.44
C THR A 296 17.20 10.00 36.09
N PRO A 297 16.38 11.05 36.05
CA PRO A 297 15.81 11.53 34.80
C PRO A 297 16.87 11.92 33.76
N HIS A 298 16.75 11.40 32.55
CA HIS A 298 17.55 11.81 31.42
C HIS A 298 16.96 13.05 30.75
N ASN A 299 17.81 13.88 30.21
CA ASN A 299 17.45 15.06 29.43
C ASN A 299 18.17 15.05 28.08
N ILE A 300 17.58 15.65 27.08
CA ILE A 300 18.19 15.80 25.75
C ILE A 300 19.24 16.89 25.85
N TYR A 301 20.49 16.52 25.54
CA TYR A 301 21.59 17.46 25.46
C TYR A 301 21.91 17.85 24.02
N LEU A 302 22.47 19.04 23.86
CA LEU A 302 23.07 19.54 22.63
C LEU A 302 24.44 20.10 22.95
N THR A 303 25.52 19.51 22.43
CA THR A 303 26.85 20.11 22.49
C THR A 303 27.08 20.98 21.27
N ILE A 304 27.73 22.10 21.46
CA ILE A 304 28.07 23.09 20.45
C ILE A 304 29.57 23.32 20.46
N THR A 305 30.30 22.75 19.51
CA THR A 305 31.75 22.92 19.35
C THR A 305 32.03 23.88 18.20
N PRO A 306 32.64 25.04 18.42
CA PRO A 306 32.96 25.97 17.33
C PRO A 306 33.93 25.34 16.32
N VAL A 307 33.66 25.49 15.02
CA VAL A 307 34.57 25.02 13.95
C VAL A 307 35.91 25.76 13.98
N SER A 308 35.87 27.05 14.33
CA SER A 308 37.04 27.92 14.40
C SER A 308 37.95 27.64 15.61
N ASP A 309 37.37 27.12 16.71
CA ASP A 309 38.10 26.70 17.91
C ASP A 309 37.60 25.30 18.34
N PHE A 310 38.17 24.29 17.66
CA PHE A 310 37.85 22.90 17.94
C PHE A 310 38.57 22.43 19.21
N SER A 311 38.01 22.82 20.37
CA SER A 311 38.56 22.48 21.69
C SER A 311 37.40 22.16 22.68
N LYS A 312 37.76 21.42 23.74
CA LYS A 312 36.79 21.12 24.82
C LYS A 312 36.38 22.38 25.56
N GLU A 313 37.30 23.29 25.76
CA GLU A 313 37.12 24.55 26.50
C GLU A 313 36.13 25.48 25.75
N ALA A 314 36.17 25.48 24.44
CA ALA A 314 35.25 26.23 23.60
C ALA A 314 33.87 25.53 23.40
N THR A 315 33.79 24.26 23.73
CA THR A 315 32.55 23.50 23.60
C THR A 315 31.58 23.82 24.72
N SER A 316 30.36 24.18 24.36
CA SER A 316 29.27 24.38 25.32
C SER A 316 28.26 23.23 25.26
N VAL A 317 27.62 22.98 26.41
CA VAL A 317 26.54 21.97 26.55
C VAL A 317 25.27 22.70 26.93
N LYS A 318 24.17 22.38 26.25
CA LYS A 318 22.82 22.91 26.56
C LYS A 318 21.89 21.72 26.74
N TYR A 319 21.03 21.77 27.76
CA TYR A 319 19.91 20.83 27.89
C TYR A 319 18.66 21.45 27.24
N LEU A 320 18.04 20.70 26.35
CA LEU A 320 16.86 21.13 25.59
C LEU A 320 15.56 20.78 26.29
N THR A 321 15.61 19.84 27.23
CA THR A 321 14.49 19.41 28.07
C THR A 321 14.87 19.54 29.54
N ASN A 322 13.88 19.60 30.44
CA ASN A 322 14.08 19.66 31.87
C ASN A 322 13.10 18.72 32.59
N TYR A 323 13.34 17.44 32.44
CA TYR A 323 12.55 16.42 33.10
C TYR A 323 13.14 16.16 34.49
N THR A 324 12.30 16.21 35.53
CA THR A 324 12.70 16.08 36.93
C THR A 324 12.04 14.90 37.66
N GLY A 325 11.16 14.15 37.00
CA GLY A 325 10.39 13.03 37.56
C GLY A 325 10.73 11.67 36.94
N ASN A 326 10.63 10.60 37.74
CA ASN A 326 10.96 9.22 37.36
C ASN A 326 9.78 8.56 36.61
N GLY A 327 9.40 8.98 35.47
CA GLY A 327 8.25 8.35 34.77
C GLY A 327 8.30 8.45 33.29
N LYS A 328 9.30 9.13 32.75
CA LYS A 328 9.40 9.38 31.31
C LYS A 328 10.76 9.07 30.77
N SER A 329 10.79 8.41 29.61
CA SER A 329 11.99 8.12 28.85
C SER A 329 11.83 8.61 27.40
N PHE A 330 12.95 8.69 26.69
CA PHE A 330 13.01 9.16 25.31
C PHE A 330 13.58 8.09 24.42
N MET A 331 13.16 8.12 23.16
CA MET A 331 13.80 7.34 22.10
C MET A 331 13.90 8.15 20.80
N GLY A 332 14.84 7.72 19.95
CA GLY A 332 14.93 8.19 18.57
C GLY A 332 15.21 9.68 18.45
N VAL A 333 16.04 10.23 19.35
CA VAL A 333 16.47 11.61 19.24
C VAL A 333 17.20 11.84 17.93
N LYS A 334 16.78 12.84 17.14
CA LYS A 334 17.37 13.14 15.83
C LYS A 334 17.64 14.62 15.66
N ILE A 335 18.72 14.93 14.97
CA ILE A 335 19.01 16.28 14.49
C ILE A 335 18.94 16.28 12.95
N THR A 336 18.06 17.11 12.40
CA THR A 336 17.82 17.19 10.95
C THR A 336 18.19 18.59 10.45
N PRO A 337 19.22 18.73 9.60
CA PRO A 337 19.57 20.01 9.02
C PRO A 337 18.47 20.47 8.03
N ILE A 338 17.97 21.70 8.21
CA ILE A 338 17.01 22.35 7.32
C ILE A 338 17.73 23.31 6.37
N THR A 339 18.64 24.11 6.92
CA THR A 339 19.58 24.96 6.21
C THR A 339 20.94 24.89 6.93
N GLU A 340 21.96 25.54 6.40
CA GLU A 340 23.27 25.65 7.04
C GLU A 340 23.21 26.21 8.49
N ASN A 341 22.14 26.92 8.84
CA ASN A 341 22.02 27.57 10.15
C ASN A 341 20.64 27.36 10.81
N ARG A 342 19.91 26.29 10.42
CA ARG A 342 18.64 25.93 11.04
C ARG A 342 18.48 24.42 11.07
N PHE A 343 18.16 23.88 12.24
CA PHE A 343 18.04 22.44 12.48
C PHE A 343 16.74 22.13 13.23
N MET A 344 16.12 20.99 12.91
CA MET A 344 15.05 20.43 13.71
C MET A 344 15.63 19.35 14.62
N ILE A 345 15.30 19.44 15.91
CA ILE A 345 15.55 18.36 16.87
C ILE A 345 14.22 17.72 17.16
N SER A 346 14.17 16.39 17.11
CA SER A 346 12.96 15.62 17.33
C SER A 346 13.23 14.37 18.17
N TRP A 347 12.22 13.95 18.95
CA TRP A 347 12.28 12.77 19.81
C TRP A 347 10.87 12.25 20.09
N GLU A 348 10.78 11.01 20.56
CA GLU A 348 9.55 10.40 21.07
C GLU A 348 9.65 10.28 22.59
N GLU A 349 8.58 10.66 23.26
CA GLU A 349 8.43 10.52 24.72
C GLU A 349 7.53 9.31 25.00
N TYR A 350 7.91 8.49 25.99
CA TYR A 350 7.08 7.39 26.48
C TYR A 350 7.13 7.29 28.01
N GLU A 351 6.06 6.77 28.61
CA GLU A 351 5.98 6.56 30.05
C GLU A 351 6.65 5.24 30.44
N ASN A 352 7.51 5.28 31.46
CA ASN A 352 8.07 4.07 32.06
C ASN A 352 6.97 3.40 32.89
N THR A 353 6.46 2.27 32.40
CA THR A 353 5.62 1.40 33.24
C THR A 353 6.52 0.51 34.07
N ASP A 354 6.33 0.49 35.41
CA ASP A 354 7.14 -0.25 36.43
C ASP A 354 7.17 -1.78 36.27
N ASP A 355 6.96 -2.33 35.09
CA ASP A 355 7.01 -3.77 34.86
C ASP A 355 8.42 -4.19 34.39
N SER A 356 9.35 -4.24 35.39
CA SER A 356 10.75 -4.63 35.21
C SER A 356 10.96 -6.11 34.85
N SER A 357 9.93 -6.87 34.51
CA SER A 357 9.99 -8.30 34.25
C SER A 357 9.93 -8.72 32.79
N SER A 358 9.93 -7.80 31.83
CA SER A 358 9.98 -8.21 30.44
C SER A 358 10.90 -7.30 29.64
N GLU A 359 11.90 -7.89 28.99
CA GLU A 359 12.56 -7.37 27.77
C GLU A 359 11.54 -7.22 26.60
N ASN A 360 10.31 -6.86 26.92
CA ASN A 360 9.25 -6.57 25.98
C ASN A 360 9.31 -5.09 25.64
N TYR A 361 10.22 -4.71 24.76
CA TYR A 361 9.96 -3.58 23.88
C TYR A 361 8.53 -3.75 23.35
N ALA A 362 7.67 -2.78 23.65
CA ALA A 362 6.27 -2.82 23.28
C ALA A 362 6.12 -3.36 21.87
N SER A 363 5.29 -4.40 21.73
CA SER A 363 5.06 -5.02 20.43
C SER A 363 4.67 -3.93 19.43
N ALA A 364 5.43 -3.82 18.37
CA ALA A 364 5.39 -2.74 17.37
C ALA A 364 4.02 -2.49 16.71
N ASP A 365 2.99 -3.24 17.08
CA ASP A 365 1.72 -3.31 16.35
C ASP A 365 0.74 -2.17 16.70
N ASP A 366 0.84 -1.55 17.87
CA ASP A 366 -0.06 -0.46 18.28
C ASP A 366 0.58 0.95 18.26
N SER A 367 1.90 1.05 18.09
CA SER A 367 2.65 2.29 18.28
C SER A 367 2.46 3.36 17.20
N LEU A 368 2.05 3.02 15.97
CA LEU A 368 1.79 4.01 14.92
C LEU A 368 0.66 4.98 15.23
N SER A 369 -0.18 4.69 16.21
CA SER A 369 -1.35 5.51 16.58
C SER A 369 -1.27 6.17 17.93
N SER A 370 -0.40 5.69 18.83
CA SER A 370 -0.31 6.14 20.24
C SER A 370 0.92 6.99 20.56
N SER A 371 1.95 6.94 19.73
CA SER A 371 3.20 7.66 19.94
C SER A 371 3.07 9.17 19.70
N THR A 372 3.77 9.95 20.51
CA THR A 372 3.86 11.40 20.36
C THR A 372 5.28 11.81 20.01
N LEU A 373 5.45 12.37 18.81
CA LEU A 373 6.68 13.01 18.40
C LEU A 373 6.71 14.44 18.96
N HIS A 374 7.78 14.75 19.65
CA HIS A 374 8.15 16.09 20.10
C HIS A 374 9.21 16.66 19.16
N TYR A 375 9.19 17.96 18.88
CA TYR A 375 10.21 18.61 18.08
C TYR A 375 10.28 20.11 18.33
N LEU A 376 11.48 20.67 18.11
CA LEU A 376 11.77 22.09 18.15
C LEU A 376 12.83 22.48 17.12
N PHE A 377 13.02 23.76 16.91
CA PHE A 377 14.03 24.26 15.98
C PHE A 377 15.12 25.01 16.71
N VAL A 378 16.37 24.81 16.27
CA VAL A 378 17.56 25.50 16.78
C VAL A 378 18.36 26.11 15.63
N ASP A 379 19.17 27.13 15.93
CA ASP A 379 20.17 27.68 14.98
C ASP A 379 21.50 26.91 15.05
N GLY A 380 22.45 27.25 14.18
CA GLY A 380 23.78 26.66 14.13
C GLY A 380 24.67 26.95 15.35
N LYS A 381 24.24 27.78 16.27
CA LYS A 381 24.87 28.06 17.57
C LYS A 381 24.11 27.45 18.72
N GLY A 382 23.14 26.58 18.42
CA GLY A 382 22.34 25.89 19.40
C GLY A 382 21.33 26.79 20.15
N ASN A 383 20.96 27.96 19.64
CA ASN A 383 19.90 28.76 20.23
C ASN A 383 18.54 28.22 19.77
N VAL A 384 17.62 28.06 20.72
CA VAL A 384 16.25 27.60 20.43
C VAL A 384 15.49 28.71 19.72
N LEU A 385 14.94 28.37 18.55
CA LEU A 385 14.25 29.31 17.64
C LEU A 385 12.72 29.21 17.74
N SER A 386 12.19 28.17 18.39
CA SER A 386 10.75 27.95 18.46
C SER A 386 10.36 27.44 19.85
N ARG A 387 9.06 27.41 20.11
CA ARG A 387 8.52 26.55 21.17
C ARG A 387 8.70 25.09 20.79
N GLU A 388 8.52 24.20 21.72
CA GLU A 388 8.31 22.78 21.48
C GLU A 388 6.94 22.55 20.81
N TYR A 389 6.92 21.68 19.81
CA TYR A 389 5.73 21.21 19.13
C TYR A 389 5.55 19.73 19.37
N THR A 390 4.31 19.25 19.31
CA THR A 390 3.98 17.83 19.39
C THR A 390 3.05 17.41 18.25
N THR A 391 3.16 16.17 17.82
CA THR A 391 2.24 15.56 16.87
C THR A 391 2.12 14.05 17.08
N ALA A 392 0.95 13.48 16.75
CA ALA A 392 0.75 12.03 16.82
C ALA A 392 1.54 11.34 15.70
N ALA A 393 2.77 10.94 16.00
CA ALA A 393 3.69 10.27 15.09
C ALA A 393 4.74 9.50 15.89
N PRO A 394 5.14 8.29 15.47
CA PRO A 394 6.27 7.58 16.03
C PRO A 394 7.59 8.07 15.44
N VAL A 395 8.69 7.78 16.11
CA VAL A 395 10.02 7.78 15.49
C VAL A 395 10.22 6.50 14.66
N SER A 396 11.19 6.53 13.74
CA SER A 396 11.58 5.38 12.94
C SER A 396 13.08 5.39 12.71
N ASP A 397 13.64 4.33 12.14
CA ASP A 397 15.07 4.28 11.74
C ASP A 397 15.38 5.27 10.59
N CYS A 398 14.37 5.68 9.84
CA CYS A 398 14.51 6.61 8.72
C CYS A 398 15.01 7.97 9.18
N GLN A 399 16.08 8.46 8.57
CA GLN A 399 16.51 9.86 8.75
C GLN A 399 15.55 10.78 8.00
N PRO A 400 15.05 11.85 8.63
CA PRO A 400 14.22 12.84 7.95
C PRO A 400 15.02 13.56 6.86
N VAL A 401 14.34 13.88 5.75
CA VAL A 401 14.88 14.68 4.65
C VAL A 401 14.15 16.00 4.50
N VAL A 402 14.85 16.99 3.97
CA VAL A 402 14.28 18.32 3.77
C VAL A 402 14.08 18.59 2.28
N LYS A 403 12.86 19.04 1.93
CA LYS A 403 12.52 19.51 0.59
C LYS A 403 11.43 20.59 0.68
N ASP A 404 11.64 21.70 -0.02
CA ASP A 404 10.67 22.82 -0.09
C ASP A 404 10.21 23.28 1.31
N SER A 405 11.18 23.49 2.24
CA SER A 405 10.96 23.85 3.64
C SER A 405 10.12 22.85 4.44
N LYS A 406 10.02 21.61 4.00
CA LYS A 406 9.36 20.52 4.73
C LYS A 406 10.37 19.48 5.15
N VAL A 407 10.28 19.08 6.41
CA VAL A 407 10.98 17.92 6.94
C VAL A 407 10.07 16.71 6.75
N VAL A 408 10.52 15.72 6.00
CA VAL A 408 9.73 14.53 5.64
C VAL A 408 10.46 13.27 6.08
N TYR A 409 9.74 12.37 6.73
CA TYR A 409 10.19 11.02 7.04
C TYR A 409 9.00 10.05 6.93
N TYR A 410 9.26 8.76 7.03
CA TYR A 410 8.20 7.77 7.10
C TYR A 410 8.42 6.82 8.28
N ALA A 411 7.32 6.25 8.76
CA ALA A 411 7.31 5.15 9.71
C ALA A 411 6.39 4.05 9.15
N SER A 412 6.79 2.82 9.31
CA SER A 412 6.11 1.67 8.73
C SER A 412 6.14 0.50 9.71
N ASN A 413 5.02 -0.21 9.78
CA ASN A 413 4.95 -1.55 10.35
C ASN A 413 4.60 -2.57 9.25
N ALA A 414 4.32 -3.82 9.61
CA ALA A 414 4.02 -4.89 8.65
C ALA A 414 2.92 -4.55 7.63
N ASN A 415 1.99 -3.64 7.95
CA ASN A 415 0.76 -3.42 7.18
C ASN A 415 0.49 -1.96 6.82
N THR A 416 1.29 -1.03 7.30
CA THR A 416 1.02 0.40 7.14
C THR A 416 2.31 1.17 6.88
N VAL A 417 2.30 2.05 5.91
CA VAL A 417 3.37 3.02 5.64
C VAL A 417 2.79 4.42 5.80
N ASN A 418 3.27 5.15 6.77
CA ASN A 418 2.87 6.53 7.03
C ASN A 418 4.02 7.48 6.69
N PHE A 419 3.77 8.46 5.84
CA PHE A 419 4.66 9.59 5.65
C PHE A 419 4.22 10.75 6.52
N TYR A 420 5.17 11.36 7.19
CA TYR A 420 4.99 12.53 8.04
C TYR A 420 5.72 13.71 7.40
N SER A 421 5.11 14.88 7.44
CA SER A 421 5.68 16.09 6.89
C SER A 421 5.46 17.25 7.88
N ILE A 422 6.55 17.89 8.28
CA ILE A 422 6.58 19.02 9.21
C ILE A 422 7.04 20.24 8.42
N ASP A 423 6.26 21.32 8.42
CA ASP A 423 6.68 22.58 7.82
C ASP A 423 7.73 23.24 8.72
N ALA A 424 8.92 23.47 8.17
CA ALA A 424 10.04 24.02 8.93
C ALA A 424 9.87 25.51 9.30
N ASN A 425 8.90 26.22 8.71
CA ASN A 425 8.66 27.63 8.99
C ASN A 425 7.76 27.85 10.20
N ASP A 426 6.67 27.06 10.31
CA ASP A 426 5.65 27.24 11.34
C ASP A 426 5.44 26.03 12.26
N GLY A 427 6.12 24.91 12.00
CA GLY A 427 6.01 23.70 12.77
C GLY A 427 4.71 22.92 12.51
N THR A 428 3.93 23.23 11.46
CA THR A 428 2.69 22.49 11.17
C THR A 428 3.00 21.09 10.66
N ALA A 429 2.44 20.07 11.33
CA ALA A 429 2.60 18.68 10.93
C ALA A 429 1.42 18.18 10.10
N SER A 430 1.70 17.31 9.13
CA SER A 430 0.71 16.58 8.33
C SER A 430 1.18 15.15 8.07
N LYS A 431 0.20 14.24 7.80
CA LYS A 431 0.55 12.84 7.55
C LYS A 431 -0.23 12.28 6.36
N LYS A 432 0.41 11.37 5.64
CA LYS A 432 -0.18 10.59 4.57
C LYS A 432 -0.05 9.11 4.87
N ILE A 433 -1.17 8.42 4.90
CA ILE A 433 -1.26 7.02 5.32
C ILE A 433 -1.43 6.13 4.08
N TYR A 434 -0.60 5.10 3.99
CA TYR A 434 -0.78 3.96 3.13
C TYR A 434 -1.05 2.73 3.98
N ARG A 435 -2.26 2.16 3.84
CA ARG A 435 -2.63 0.90 4.48
C ARG A 435 -2.45 -0.20 3.47
N THR A 436 -1.47 -1.07 3.68
CA THR A 436 -1.11 -2.13 2.74
C THR A 436 -1.70 -3.47 3.18
N ALA A 437 -2.04 -4.31 2.22
CA ALA A 437 -2.59 -5.65 2.44
C ALA A 437 -1.94 -6.66 1.47
N GLY A 438 -0.65 -6.48 1.20
CA GLY A 438 0.14 -7.22 0.22
C GLY A 438 0.94 -6.25 -0.66
N GLU A 439 1.69 -6.77 -1.61
CA GLU A 439 2.66 -5.98 -2.38
C GLU A 439 2.05 -4.80 -3.16
N ASN A 440 0.85 -5.00 -3.74
CA ASN A 440 0.14 -3.98 -4.50
C ASN A 440 -1.35 -3.88 -4.10
N ALA A 441 -1.68 -4.28 -2.88
CA ALA A 441 -3.02 -4.21 -2.32
C ALA A 441 -3.06 -3.20 -1.16
N THR A 442 -4.17 -2.49 -1.05
CA THR A 442 -4.47 -1.55 0.03
C THR A 442 -5.81 -1.87 0.65
N TRP A 443 -5.99 -1.42 1.89
CA TRP A 443 -7.28 -1.52 2.54
C TRP A 443 -7.76 -0.16 3.05
N ASP A 444 -9.07 -0.03 3.21
CA ASP A 444 -9.73 1.13 3.81
C ASP A 444 -10.87 0.64 4.69
N PHE A 445 -11.07 1.30 5.83
CA PHE A 445 -12.13 0.98 6.77
C PHE A 445 -13.00 2.19 7.03
N ALA A 446 -14.30 2.06 6.76
CA ALA A 446 -15.27 3.12 7.03
C ALA A 446 -16.65 2.54 7.33
N ASN A 447 -17.29 3.02 8.40
CA ASN A 447 -18.66 2.64 8.77
C ASN A 447 -18.87 1.12 8.92
N GLY A 448 -17.90 0.40 9.46
CA GLY A 448 -17.95 -1.04 9.63
C GLY A 448 -17.67 -1.86 8.36
N VAL A 449 -17.26 -1.22 7.26
CA VAL A 449 -16.92 -1.89 6.00
C VAL A 449 -15.42 -1.84 5.78
N LEU A 450 -14.79 -3.00 5.75
CA LEU A 450 -13.41 -3.20 5.34
C LEU A 450 -13.38 -3.43 3.83
N THR A 451 -12.70 -2.54 3.09
CA THR A 451 -12.58 -2.62 1.64
C THR A 451 -11.14 -2.89 1.24
N ILE A 452 -10.89 -3.99 0.56
CA ILE A 452 -9.58 -4.33 -0.02
C ILE A 452 -9.59 -3.95 -1.50
N SER A 453 -8.55 -3.26 -1.95
CA SER A 453 -8.40 -2.80 -3.34
C SER A 453 -6.94 -2.86 -3.78
N GLY A 454 -6.68 -2.70 -5.07
CA GLY A 454 -5.33 -2.81 -5.64
C GLY A 454 -5.22 -3.97 -6.62
N GLN A 455 -4.05 -4.62 -6.68
CA GLN A 455 -3.80 -5.70 -7.62
C GLN A 455 -2.90 -6.79 -7.01
N GLY A 456 -3.03 -8.02 -7.53
CA GLY A 456 -2.19 -9.14 -7.14
C GLY A 456 -2.71 -9.93 -5.93
N ALA A 457 -1.83 -10.64 -5.28
CA ALA A 457 -2.16 -11.45 -4.12
C ALA A 457 -2.39 -10.57 -2.88
N LEU A 458 -3.40 -10.92 -2.11
CA LEU A 458 -3.55 -10.46 -0.75
C LEU A 458 -2.65 -11.34 0.12
N ASN A 459 -1.47 -10.85 0.45
CA ASN A 459 -0.55 -11.50 1.36
C ASN A 459 -0.58 -10.75 2.68
N ILE A 460 -1.23 -11.34 3.66
CA ILE A 460 -1.23 -10.86 5.03
C ILE A 460 -0.16 -11.69 5.73
N SER A 461 0.86 -11.02 6.24
CA SER A 461 1.87 -11.67 7.07
C SER A 461 1.18 -12.22 8.32
N THR A 462 1.16 -13.53 8.45
CA THR A 462 0.88 -14.20 9.71
C THR A 462 2.22 -14.31 10.42
N ASP A 463 2.54 -13.38 11.31
CA ASP A 463 3.71 -13.51 12.16
C ASP A 463 3.52 -14.74 13.06
N GLU A 464 4.51 -15.62 13.10
CA GLU A 464 4.47 -16.81 13.97
C GLU A 464 4.40 -16.42 15.46
N ASN A 465 4.76 -15.19 15.82
CA ASN A 465 4.70 -14.66 17.18
C ASN A 465 3.32 -14.12 17.58
N ASP A 466 2.38 -13.99 16.65
CA ASP A 466 0.97 -13.64 16.93
C ASP A 466 0.13 -14.82 17.46
N ARG A 467 0.77 -15.87 17.95
CA ARG A 467 0.10 -17.00 18.64
C ARG A 467 -0.32 -16.56 20.02
N PHE A 468 -1.60 -16.29 20.21
CA PHE A 468 -2.13 -16.16 21.57
C PHE A 468 -2.08 -17.51 22.28
N PRO A 469 -1.39 -17.64 23.42
CA PRO A 469 -1.54 -18.81 24.26
C PRO A 469 -2.97 -18.82 24.81
N VAL A 470 -3.80 -19.74 24.34
CA VAL A 470 -5.07 -20.02 25.01
C VAL A 470 -4.70 -20.75 26.29
N SER A 471 -5.24 -20.28 27.44
CA SER A 471 -5.00 -20.90 28.73
C SER A 471 -5.18 -22.43 28.65
N SER A 472 -4.32 -23.16 29.32
CA SER A 472 -4.14 -24.60 29.27
C SER A 472 -5.36 -25.44 29.67
N THR A 473 -6.53 -24.84 29.84
CA THR A 473 -7.80 -25.51 30.21
C THR A 473 -8.74 -25.78 29.03
N GLN A 474 -8.40 -25.35 27.82
CA GLN A 474 -9.15 -25.66 26.59
C GLN A 474 -8.19 -26.05 25.49
N GLY A 475 -7.85 -27.33 25.43
CA GLY A 475 -7.13 -28.06 24.37
C GLY A 475 -6.46 -27.25 23.27
N GLY A 476 -5.27 -26.78 23.50
CA GLY A 476 -4.12 -26.51 22.63
C GLY A 476 -4.30 -26.06 21.17
N TYR A 477 -5.21 -25.21 20.82
CA TYR A 477 -5.27 -24.64 19.47
C TYR A 477 -4.69 -23.23 19.44
N SER A 478 -3.64 -23.02 18.63
CA SER A 478 -3.09 -21.70 18.31
C SER A 478 -3.97 -21.05 17.25
N PHE A 479 -4.56 -19.90 17.53
CA PHE A 479 -5.40 -19.17 16.61
C PHE A 479 -4.62 -17.99 16.01
N TRP A 480 -4.65 -17.89 14.69
CA TRP A 480 -3.99 -16.84 13.93
C TRP A 480 -5.01 -15.74 13.64
N SER A 481 -4.72 -14.50 13.97
CA SER A 481 -5.48 -13.35 13.48
C SER A 481 -4.61 -12.57 12.50
N GLY A 482 -5.14 -12.30 11.30
CA GLY A 482 -4.45 -11.41 10.36
C GLY A 482 -4.16 -10.05 11.01
N THR A 483 -2.90 -9.62 10.98
CA THR A 483 -2.41 -8.45 11.72
C THR A 483 -2.96 -7.12 11.23
N ALA A 484 -3.32 -7.03 9.93
CA ALA A 484 -3.68 -5.77 9.28
C ALA A 484 -4.93 -5.06 9.85
N TRP A 485 -5.87 -5.80 10.45
CA TRP A 485 -7.15 -5.28 11.00
C TRP A 485 -7.47 -5.75 12.41
N LYS A 486 -6.47 -6.25 13.12
CA LYS A 486 -6.58 -6.75 14.51
C LYS A 486 -7.22 -5.72 15.45
N SER A 487 -6.78 -4.46 15.38
CA SER A 487 -7.33 -3.36 16.18
C SER A 487 -8.81 -3.03 15.90
N MET A 488 -9.30 -3.45 14.72
CA MET A 488 -10.68 -3.20 14.29
C MET A 488 -11.56 -4.45 14.26
N LYS A 489 -11.05 -5.61 14.70
CA LYS A 489 -11.77 -6.91 14.57
C LYS A 489 -13.22 -6.87 15.05
N ASN A 490 -13.49 -6.15 16.14
CA ASN A 490 -14.83 -5.99 16.72
C ASN A 490 -15.70 -4.97 15.97
N GLN A 491 -15.15 -4.22 15.03
CA GLN A 491 -15.85 -3.18 14.29
C GLN A 491 -16.21 -3.61 12.87
N VAL A 492 -15.52 -4.61 12.31
CA VAL A 492 -15.75 -5.08 10.94
C VAL A 492 -17.08 -5.83 10.86
N LYS A 493 -18.01 -5.30 10.05
CA LYS A 493 -19.33 -5.87 9.79
C LYS A 493 -19.46 -6.40 8.37
N LYS A 494 -18.67 -5.89 7.44
CA LYS A 494 -18.68 -6.27 6.04
C LYS A 494 -17.28 -6.17 5.44
N ILE A 495 -16.95 -7.15 4.58
CA ILE A 495 -15.73 -7.12 3.77
C ILE A 495 -16.11 -7.00 2.30
N VAL A 496 -15.39 -6.15 1.58
CA VAL A 496 -15.51 -6.00 0.13
C VAL A 496 -14.13 -6.13 -0.51
N ILE A 497 -13.92 -7.21 -1.26
CA ILE A 497 -12.68 -7.43 -2.02
C ILE A 497 -12.92 -6.99 -3.47
N LYS A 498 -12.16 -5.98 -3.91
CA LYS A 498 -12.33 -5.35 -5.22
C LYS A 498 -11.67 -6.15 -6.33
N SER A 499 -12.18 -5.93 -7.55
CA SER A 499 -11.57 -6.48 -8.78
C SER A 499 -10.13 -5.98 -8.93
N GLY A 500 -9.21 -6.91 -9.19
CA GLY A 500 -7.77 -6.67 -9.22
C GLY A 500 -7.02 -7.55 -8.23
N ILE A 501 -7.62 -7.85 -7.09
CA ILE A 501 -7.09 -8.86 -6.17
C ILE A 501 -7.22 -10.25 -6.80
N THR A 502 -6.14 -11.03 -6.79
CA THR A 502 -6.07 -12.34 -7.46
C THR A 502 -6.15 -13.51 -6.51
N SER A 503 -5.72 -13.34 -5.27
CA SER A 503 -5.81 -14.39 -4.24
C SER A 503 -6.00 -13.80 -2.86
N ILE A 504 -6.60 -14.59 -1.97
CA ILE A 504 -6.77 -14.32 -0.54
C ILE A 504 -5.93 -15.36 0.19
N SER A 505 -5.03 -14.90 1.07
CA SER A 505 -4.18 -15.80 1.84
C SER A 505 -4.96 -16.64 2.86
N GLU A 506 -4.31 -17.66 3.35
CA GLU A 506 -4.80 -18.47 4.47
C GLU A 506 -5.03 -17.59 5.70
N ASN A 507 -6.10 -17.86 6.45
CA ASN A 507 -6.48 -17.15 7.68
C ASN A 507 -6.69 -15.63 7.55
N ALA A 508 -6.76 -15.10 6.33
CA ALA A 508 -6.75 -13.65 6.06
C ALA A 508 -7.76 -12.82 6.87
N PHE A 509 -8.93 -13.35 7.12
CA PHE A 509 -10.04 -12.65 7.78
C PHE A 509 -10.70 -13.52 8.86
N ASN A 510 -9.94 -14.40 9.49
CA ASN A 510 -10.46 -15.20 10.57
C ASN A 510 -10.71 -14.36 11.84
N TYR A 511 -11.50 -14.86 12.77
CA TYR A 511 -11.80 -14.24 14.07
C TYR A 511 -12.35 -12.80 14.00
N LEU A 512 -13.24 -12.53 13.04
CA LEU A 512 -13.99 -11.28 12.97
C LEU A 512 -15.42 -11.47 13.52
N PRO A 513 -15.64 -11.30 14.83
CA PRO A 513 -16.86 -11.76 15.50
C PRO A 513 -18.12 -11.02 15.05
N ASN A 514 -18.01 -9.80 14.53
CA ASN A 514 -19.14 -9.00 14.08
C ASN A 514 -19.29 -8.97 12.55
N LEU A 515 -18.47 -9.74 11.81
CA LEU A 515 -18.57 -9.86 10.36
C LEU A 515 -19.86 -10.58 9.96
N LYS A 516 -20.68 -9.93 9.11
CA LYS A 516 -21.95 -10.46 8.60
C LYS A 516 -21.93 -10.78 7.11
N GLU A 517 -21.18 -10.05 6.34
CA GLU A 517 -21.21 -10.15 4.88
C GLU A 517 -19.81 -10.04 4.28
N VAL A 518 -19.49 -10.95 3.35
CA VAL A 518 -18.29 -10.89 2.50
C VAL A 518 -18.71 -10.81 1.04
N VAL A 519 -18.19 -9.83 0.31
CA VAL A 519 -18.41 -9.66 -1.13
C VAL A 519 -17.09 -9.66 -1.86
N ILE A 520 -16.86 -10.64 -2.71
CA ILE A 520 -15.67 -10.75 -3.54
C ILE A 520 -16.04 -10.43 -4.99
N GLU A 521 -15.38 -9.43 -5.58
CA GLU A 521 -15.56 -9.07 -7.00
C GLU A 521 -14.75 -9.98 -7.91
N ASN A 522 -15.06 -9.96 -9.23
CA ASN A 522 -14.33 -10.78 -10.23
C ASN A 522 -12.84 -10.43 -10.25
N GLY A 523 -11.97 -11.45 -10.26
CA GLY A 523 -10.52 -11.34 -10.28
C GLY A 523 -9.84 -12.31 -9.31
N VAL A 524 -10.45 -12.58 -8.17
CA VAL A 524 -9.94 -13.57 -7.22
C VAL A 524 -10.06 -14.98 -7.81
N HIS A 525 -8.94 -15.71 -7.85
CA HIS A 525 -8.85 -17.08 -8.36
C HIS A 525 -8.69 -18.11 -7.22
N THR A 526 -8.06 -17.68 -6.12
CA THR A 526 -7.72 -18.55 -4.99
C THR A 526 -8.17 -17.96 -3.67
N ILE A 527 -8.80 -18.76 -2.82
CA ILE A 527 -9.12 -18.44 -1.43
C ILE A 527 -8.38 -19.46 -0.57
N GLY A 528 -7.53 -18.99 0.34
CA GLY A 528 -6.75 -19.80 1.25
C GLY A 528 -7.60 -20.51 2.29
N LYS A 529 -7.00 -21.52 2.94
CA LYS A 529 -7.59 -22.28 4.04
C LYS A 529 -8.04 -21.33 5.16
N GLU A 530 -9.20 -21.61 5.77
CA GLU A 530 -9.69 -20.87 6.95
C GLU A 530 -9.81 -19.35 6.78
N ALA A 531 -9.91 -18.86 5.52
CA ALA A 531 -9.84 -17.43 5.22
C ALA A 531 -10.87 -16.56 5.96
N PHE A 532 -12.03 -17.10 6.30
CA PHE A 532 -13.12 -16.47 7.07
C PHE A 532 -13.60 -17.36 8.21
N ALA A 533 -12.74 -18.24 8.74
CA ALA A 533 -13.08 -19.13 9.84
C ALA A 533 -13.30 -18.34 11.15
N PHE A 534 -14.06 -18.90 12.08
CA PHE A 534 -14.36 -18.31 13.38
C PHE A 534 -15.01 -16.92 13.34
N CYS A 535 -15.75 -16.63 12.25
CA CYS A 535 -16.56 -15.42 12.12
C CYS A 535 -18.01 -15.73 12.53
N SER A 536 -18.29 -15.79 13.83
CA SER A 536 -19.53 -16.34 14.42
C SER A 536 -20.84 -15.68 13.99
N ASN A 537 -20.78 -14.49 13.47
CA ASN A 537 -21.94 -13.75 12.94
C ASN A 537 -22.00 -13.71 11.40
N LEU A 538 -21.14 -14.47 10.69
CA LEU A 538 -21.08 -14.45 9.23
C LEU A 538 -22.33 -15.09 8.62
N GLU A 539 -23.13 -14.28 7.96
CA GLU A 539 -24.40 -14.71 7.33
C GLU A 539 -24.22 -15.08 5.86
N THR A 540 -23.38 -14.30 5.14
CA THR A 540 -23.29 -14.44 3.68
C THR A 540 -21.89 -14.21 3.12
N VAL A 541 -21.49 -15.05 2.14
CA VAL A 541 -20.26 -14.91 1.37
C VAL A 541 -20.60 -14.94 -0.11
N THR A 542 -20.35 -13.85 -0.83
CA THR A 542 -20.57 -13.77 -2.29
C THR A 542 -19.25 -14.02 -3.02
N LEU A 543 -19.19 -15.10 -3.78
CA LEU A 543 -18.03 -15.53 -4.55
C LEU A 543 -18.28 -15.38 -6.06
N PRO A 544 -17.33 -14.80 -6.83
CA PRO A 544 -17.42 -14.70 -8.27
C PRO A 544 -17.03 -16.01 -8.98
N ASP A 545 -17.40 -16.16 -10.25
CA ASP A 545 -17.02 -17.32 -11.09
C ASP A 545 -15.51 -17.40 -11.38
N SER A 546 -14.76 -16.33 -11.11
CA SER A 546 -13.30 -16.35 -11.24
C SER A 546 -12.61 -17.22 -10.18
N VAL A 547 -13.27 -17.52 -9.05
CA VAL A 547 -12.72 -18.40 -8.01
C VAL A 547 -12.72 -19.85 -8.51
N ILE A 548 -11.52 -20.42 -8.60
CA ILE A 548 -11.29 -21.79 -9.07
C ILE A 548 -10.66 -22.70 -8.00
N ASN A 549 -9.93 -22.10 -7.06
CA ASN A 549 -9.31 -22.81 -5.94
C ASN A 549 -9.86 -22.29 -4.62
N ILE A 550 -10.38 -23.17 -3.79
CA ILE A 550 -10.92 -22.87 -2.46
C ILE A 550 -10.27 -23.83 -1.48
N GLY A 551 -9.56 -23.27 -0.50
CA GLY A 551 -8.96 -24.02 0.60
C GLY A 551 -10.01 -24.66 1.51
N ASP A 552 -9.56 -25.52 2.38
CA ASP A 552 -10.47 -26.17 3.34
C ASP A 552 -10.97 -25.16 4.38
N ASP A 553 -12.17 -25.40 4.88
CA ASP A 553 -12.76 -24.71 6.04
C ASP A 553 -12.86 -23.17 5.97
N ILE A 554 -13.04 -22.62 4.76
CA ILE A 554 -13.04 -21.15 4.58
C ILE A 554 -14.07 -20.39 5.44
N VAL A 555 -15.15 -21.04 5.92
CA VAL A 555 -16.20 -20.46 6.77
C VAL A 555 -16.50 -21.34 7.99
N TRP A 556 -15.49 -22.03 8.50
CA TRP A 556 -15.63 -22.94 9.61
C TRP A 556 -15.77 -22.21 10.96
N GLU A 557 -16.67 -22.70 11.85
CA GLU A 557 -16.94 -22.11 13.17
C GLU A 557 -16.40 -22.95 14.35
N GLY A 558 -15.91 -24.15 14.10
CA GLY A 558 -15.42 -25.07 15.14
C GLY A 558 -16.03 -26.44 15.08
N SER A 559 -15.49 -27.37 15.82
CA SER A 559 -16.05 -28.74 16.00
C SER A 559 -16.68 -28.86 17.38
N TYR A 560 -17.90 -29.39 17.48
CA TYR A 560 -18.42 -29.86 18.75
C TYR A 560 -17.68 -31.11 19.17
N TRP A 561 -17.04 -31.10 20.33
CA TRP A 561 -16.23 -32.21 20.89
C TRP A 561 -16.95 -33.54 20.97
N TYR A 562 -18.28 -33.60 20.89
CA TYR A 562 -19.09 -34.81 21.03
C TYR A 562 -19.62 -35.42 19.73
N SER A 563 -19.57 -34.75 18.58
CA SER A 563 -20.19 -35.24 17.34
C SER A 563 -19.27 -35.31 16.12
N GLY A 564 -18.04 -34.81 16.20
CA GLY A 564 -17.06 -34.86 15.09
C GLY A 564 -17.48 -34.11 13.80
N GLY A 565 -18.54 -33.28 13.87
CA GLY A 565 -19.05 -32.56 12.70
C GLY A 565 -18.55 -31.13 12.63
N HIS A 566 -18.24 -30.69 11.43
CA HIS A 566 -17.98 -29.28 11.14
C HIS A 566 -19.28 -28.48 11.13
N VAL A 567 -19.30 -27.28 11.79
CA VAL A 567 -20.47 -26.40 11.82
C VAL A 567 -20.19 -25.20 10.92
N TYR A 568 -21.13 -24.92 9.99
CA TYR A 568 -21.07 -23.84 9.03
C TYR A 568 -22.41 -23.09 9.05
N TYR A 569 -22.39 -21.78 9.35
CA TYR A 569 -23.61 -20.95 9.39
C TYR A 569 -23.79 -20.05 8.17
N ALA A 570 -22.70 -19.72 7.48
CA ALA A 570 -22.76 -18.83 6.33
C ALA A 570 -23.36 -19.47 5.08
N THR A 571 -24.13 -18.70 4.33
CA THR A 571 -24.60 -19.07 2.99
C THR A 571 -23.67 -18.52 1.92
N ILE A 572 -23.18 -19.38 1.02
CA ILE A 572 -22.33 -18.98 -0.09
C ILE A 572 -23.19 -18.68 -1.32
N TYR A 573 -23.09 -17.45 -1.83
CA TYR A 573 -23.75 -16.99 -3.05
C TYR A 573 -22.78 -17.09 -4.23
N ALA A 574 -23.09 -17.92 -5.24
CA ALA A 574 -22.27 -18.10 -6.43
C ALA A 574 -23.11 -18.63 -7.61
N SER A 575 -22.50 -18.78 -8.81
CA SER A 575 -23.16 -19.49 -9.90
C SER A 575 -23.12 -21.03 -9.69
N SER A 576 -24.06 -21.75 -10.30
CA SER A 576 -24.19 -23.19 -10.12
C SER A 576 -23.02 -24.03 -10.67
N ASN A 577 -22.21 -23.46 -11.55
CA ASN A 577 -21.07 -24.13 -12.18
C ASN A 577 -19.73 -23.75 -11.56
N SER A 578 -19.72 -22.87 -10.56
CA SER A 578 -18.50 -22.40 -9.93
C SER A 578 -17.87 -23.47 -9.04
N ALA A 579 -16.56 -23.34 -8.82
CA ALA A 579 -15.85 -24.11 -7.81
C ALA A 579 -16.45 -23.90 -6.41
N ALA A 580 -16.99 -22.72 -6.15
CA ALA A 580 -17.67 -22.37 -4.91
C ALA A 580 -18.86 -23.31 -4.62
N ILE A 581 -19.75 -23.56 -5.60
CA ILE A 581 -20.89 -24.46 -5.42
C ILE A 581 -20.42 -25.92 -5.28
N THR A 582 -19.37 -26.32 -5.98
CA THR A 582 -18.77 -27.66 -5.81
C THR A 582 -18.24 -27.83 -4.39
N TYR A 583 -17.55 -26.81 -3.87
CA TYR A 583 -17.03 -26.78 -2.50
C TYR A 583 -18.15 -26.85 -1.46
N THR A 584 -19.23 -26.06 -1.61
CA THR A 584 -20.35 -26.03 -0.66
C THR A 584 -21.08 -27.37 -0.59
N ARG A 585 -21.27 -28.03 -1.73
CA ARG A 585 -21.90 -29.38 -1.80
C ARG A 585 -21.04 -30.45 -1.13
N LYS A 586 -19.71 -30.42 -1.37
CA LYS A 586 -18.76 -31.32 -0.74
C LYS A 586 -18.81 -31.23 0.79
N ASN A 587 -18.93 -30.02 1.33
CA ASN A 587 -18.83 -29.73 2.75
C ASN A 587 -20.19 -29.48 3.42
N ASN A 588 -21.31 -29.72 2.73
CA ASN A 588 -22.68 -29.50 3.23
C ASN A 588 -22.96 -28.10 3.77
N ILE A 589 -22.41 -27.08 3.09
CA ILE A 589 -22.58 -25.66 3.42
C ILE A 589 -23.80 -25.10 2.66
N GLY A 590 -24.56 -24.21 3.28
CA GLY A 590 -25.67 -23.50 2.65
C GLY A 590 -25.19 -22.72 1.40
N TYR A 591 -25.93 -22.81 0.28
CA TYR A 591 -25.58 -22.09 -0.94
C TYR A 591 -26.80 -21.48 -1.63
N ALA A 592 -26.59 -20.42 -2.39
CA ALA A 592 -27.59 -19.77 -3.23
C ALA A 592 -27.06 -19.50 -4.63
N CYS A 593 -27.86 -19.85 -5.65
CA CYS A 593 -27.52 -19.70 -7.06
C CYS A 593 -28.38 -18.62 -7.73
N ASP A 594 -27.78 -17.82 -8.60
CA ASP A 594 -28.49 -16.78 -9.37
C ASP A 594 -29.15 -17.41 -10.60
N LEU A 595 -30.48 -17.41 -10.65
CA LEU A 595 -31.29 -17.86 -11.78
C LEU A 595 -31.04 -17.04 -13.06
N SER A 596 -30.49 -15.82 -12.99
CA SER A 596 -30.20 -15.01 -14.18
C SER A 596 -29.23 -15.72 -15.15
N GLN A 597 -28.49 -16.71 -14.67
CA GLN A 597 -27.56 -17.53 -15.44
C GLN A 597 -28.22 -18.78 -16.07
N ALA A 598 -29.47 -19.05 -15.74
CA ALA A 598 -30.18 -20.23 -16.24
C ALA A 598 -30.61 -20.10 -17.71
N SER A 599 -30.59 -21.18 -18.45
CA SER A 599 -31.26 -21.30 -19.76
C SER A 599 -32.72 -21.69 -19.58
N VAL A 600 -33.59 -21.03 -20.35
CA VAL A 600 -35.03 -21.28 -20.34
C VAL A 600 -35.47 -21.76 -21.72
N THR A 601 -36.09 -22.94 -21.76
CA THR A 601 -36.72 -23.52 -22.96
C THR A 601 -38.20 -23.80 -22.67
N GLY A 602 -39.00 -24.25 -23.65
CA GLY A 602 -40.41 -24.58 -23.49
C GLY A 602 -41.39 -23.41 -23.62
N VAL A 603 -40.87 -22.16 -23.73
CA VAL A 603 -41.70 -20.98 -24.01
C VAL A 603 -41.47 -20.55 -25.46
N LYS A 604 -42.48 -20.73 -26.29
CA LYS A 604 -42.47 -20.29 -27.71
C LYS A 604 -42.67 -18.77 -27.79
N ALA A 605 -42.19 -18.15 -28.87
CA ALA A 605 -42.36 -16.73 -29.10
C ALA A 605 -43.82 -16.33 -29.37
N THR A 606 -44.63 -17.25 -29.89
CA THR A 606 -46.05 -17.01 -30.26
C THR A 606 -46.91 -18.19 -29.91
N TYR A 607 -48.15 -17.91 -29.51
CA TYR A 607 -49.23 -18.87 -29.26
C TYR A 607 -50.53 -18.36 -29.86
N ALA A 608 -51.34 -19.27 -30.46
CA ALA A 608 -52.69 -18.92 -30.94
C ALA A 608 -53.61 -18.66 -29.76
N TYR A 609 -54.50 -17.69 -29.90
CA TYR A 609 -55.51 -17.38 -28.90
C TYR A 609 -56.53 -18.53 -28.77
N THR A 610 -56.75 -19.04 -27.56
CA THR A 610 -57.58 -20.20 -27.32
C THR A 610 -58.83 -19.88 -26.50
N GLY A 611 -59.09 -18.58 -26.18
CA GLY A 611 -60.17 -18.17 -25.26
C GLY A 611 -59.85 -18.41 -23.78
N LYS A 612 -58.76 -19.14 -23.47
CA LYS A 612 -58.31 -19.48 -22.12
C LYS A 612 -56.95 -18.86 -21.83
N ALA A 613 -56.60 -18.79 -20.51
CA ALA A 613 -55.26 -18.36 -20.10
C ALA A 613 -54.15 -19.30 -20.62
N LEU A 614 -53.20 -18.74 -21.37
CA LEU A 614 -52.08 -19.48 -21.89
C LEU A 614 -50.95 -19.51 -20.86
N LYS A 615 -50.56 -20.72 -20.45
CA LYS A 615 -49.55 -20.97 -19.43
C LYS A 615 -48.47 -21.91 -19.98
N PRO A 616 -47.58 -21.43 -20.87
CA PRO A 616 -46.48 -22.26 -21.38
C PRO A 616 -45.55 -22.68 -20.23
N VAL A 617 -45.23 -23.96 -20.16
CA VAL A 617 -44.38 -24.53 -19.10
C VAL A 617 -42.92 -24.35 -19.46
N PRO A 618 -42.15 -23.48 -18.77
CA PRO A 618 -40.74 -23.31 -19.01
C PRO A 618 -39.98 -24.52 -18.46
N THR A 619 -38.93 -24.93 -19.16
CA THR A 619 -37.90 -25.83 -18.62
C THR A 619 -36.68 -24.98 -18.31
N ILE A 620 -36.28 -24.97 -17.04
CA ILE A 620 -35.14 -24.18 -16.54
C ILE A 620 -33.95 -25.10 -16.34
N THR A 621 -32.82 -24.76 -16.95
CA THR A 621 -31.56 -25.49 -16.77
C THR A 621 -30.47 -24.52 -16.37
N LEU A 622 -29.83 -24.75 -15.22
CA LEU A 622 -28.71 -23.95 -14.74
C LEU A 622 -27.44 -24.83 -14.78
N GLY A 623 -26.54 -24.47 -15.68
CA GLY A 623 -25.42 -25.34 -16.03
C GLY A 623 -25.91 -26.67 -16.62
N LYS A 624 -25.56 -27.80 -15.97
CA LYS A 624 -26.03 -29.15 -16.34
C LYS A 624 -27.27 -29.60 -15.56
N GLN A 625 -27.73 -28.83 -14.61
CA GLN A 625 -28.84 -29.18 -13.72
C GLN A 625 -30.17 -28.65 -14.24
N LYS A 626 -31.15 -29.54 -14.42
CA LYS A 626 -32.56 -29.18 -14.66
C LYS A 626 -33.20 -28.85 -13.32
N LEU A 627 -33.81 -27.66 -13.22
CA LEU A 627 -34.47 -27.19 -12.00
C LEU A 627 -35.93 -27.64 -11.94
N ILE A 628 -36.49 -27.74 -10.73
CA ILE A 628 -37.83 -28.23 -10.45
C ILE A 628 -38.74 -27.08 -10.03
N GLU A 629 -39.87 -26.89 -10.77
CA GLU A 629 -40.89 -25.90 -10.40
C GLU A 629 -41.54 -26.29 -9.07
N GLY A 630 -41.78 -25.30 -8.21
CA GLY A 630 -42.32 -25.45 -6.86
C GLY A 630 -41.25 -25.74 -5.80
N GLN A 631 -40.06 -26.25 -6.18
CA GLN A 631 -38.93 -26.48 -5.30
C GLN A 631 -37.83 -25.43 -5.53
N ASP A 632 -37.34 -25.31 -6.78
CA ASP A 632 -36.20 -24.43 -7.11
C ASP A 632 -36.67 -23.08 -7.63
N TYR A 633 -37.84 -23.01 -8.22
CA TYR A 633 -38.42 -21.78 -8.74
C TYR A 633 -39.94 -21.82 -8.78
N LYS A 634 -40.56 -20.66 -8.91
CA LYS A 634 -42.00 -20.49 -9.19
C LYS A 634 -42.20 -19.75 -10.51
N VAL A 635 -43.32 -20.09 -11.21
CA VAL A 635 -43.71 -19.44 -12.46
C VAL A 635 -44.99 -18.67 -12.26
N THR A 636 -45.00 -17.43 -12.76
CA THR A 636 -46.19 -16.58 -12.78
C THR A 636 -46.38 -16.00 -14.19
N TYR A 637 -47.62 -15.66 -14.53
CA TYR A 637 -48.00 -15.15 -15.85
C TYR A 637 -48.76 -13.84 -15.70
N SER A 638 -48.50 -12.92 -16.66
CA SER A 638 -49.32 -11.71 -16.78
C SER A 638 -49.75 -11.49 -18.22
N ASN A 639 -50.90 -10.86 -18.42
CA ASN A 639 -51.52 -10.54 -19.72
C ASN A 639 -51.72 -11.77 -20.65
N ASN A 640 -51.87 -12.96 -20.07
CA ASN A 640 -51.87 -14.25 -20.80
C ASN A 640 -53.25 -14.72 -21.22
N LYS A 641 -54.31 -13.84 -21.20
CA LYS A 641 -55.70 -14.16 -21.50
C LYS A 641 -56.25 -13.47 -22.75
N LYS A 642 -55.52 -12.53 -23.31
CA LYS A 642 -56.01 -11.72 -24.46
C LYS A 642 -54.91 -11.67 -25.53
N VAL A 643 -55.33 -11.43 -26.78
CA VAL A 643 -54.40 -11.17 -27.90
C VAL A 643 -53.47 -10.01 -27.53
N GLY A 644 -52.19 -10.16 -27.77
CA GLY A 644 -51.18 -9.19 -27.42
C GLY A 644 -49.94 -9.83 -26.75
N THR A 645 -49.11 -8.99 -26.13
CA THR A 645 -47.91 -9.44 -25.43
C THR A 645 -48.25 -9.94 -24.02
N ALA A 646 -47.98 -11.20 -23.78
CA ALA A 646 -48.05 -11.82 -22.46
C ALA A 646 -46.62 -12.05 -21.89
N THR A 647 -46.49 -12.11 -20.56
CA THR A 647 -45.22 -12.28 -19.89
C THR A 647 -45.28 -13.51 -18.98
N VAL A 648 -44.27 -14.37 -19.06
CA VAL A 648 -43.93 -15.37 -18.05
C VAL A 648 -42.83 -14.87 -17.16
N THR A 649 -43.00 -14.96 -15.85
CA THR A 649 -42.03 -14.57 -14.83
C THR A 649 -41.66 -15.80 -14.02
N ILE A 650 -40.35 -16.11 -13.99
CA ILE A 650 -39.74 -17.22 -13.26
C ILE A 650 -38.97 -16.62 -12.10
N THR A 651 -39.31 -16.94 -10.87
CA THR A 651 -38.68 -16.40 -9.67
C THR A 651 -38.06 -17.54 -8.89
N GLY A 652 -36.78 -17.41 -8.50
CA GLY A 652 -36.07 -18.41 -7.69
C GLY A 652 -36.70 -18.61 -6.30
N GLN A 653 -36.57 -19.83 -5.79
CA GLN A 653 -37.01 -20.24 -4.46
C GLN A 653 -35.88 -21.09 -3.82
N ASN A 654 -35.87 -21.18 -2.48
CA ASN A 654 -34.88 -21.94 -1.71
C ASN A 654 -33.43 -21.56 -2.07
N ASN A 655 -32.67 -22.50 -2.62
CA ASN A 655 -31.28 -22.29 -3.00
C ASN A 655 -31.07 -21.45 -4.27
N TYR A 656 -32.13 -20.85 -4.80
CA TYR A 656 -32.09 -20.06 -6.04
C TYR A 656 -32.70 -18.68 -5.81
N PHE A 657 -32.05 -17.66 -6.32
CA PHE A 657 -32.52 -16.27 -6.23
C PHE A 657 -32.53 -15.61 -7.61
N GLY A 658 -33.15 -14.44 -7.69
CA GLY A 658 -33.29 -13.72 -8.96
C GLY A 658 -34.57 -14.03 -9.70
N THR A 659 -34.78 -13.37 -10.82
CA THR A 659 -35.99 -13.46 -11.63
C THR A 659 -35.68 -13.36 -13.11
N ILE A 660 -36.24 -14.29 -13.90
CA ILE A 660 -36.20 -14.26 -15.35
C ILE A 660 -37.60 -13.90 -15.88
N THR A 661 -37.67 -12.97 -16.83
CA THR A 661 -38.92 -12.57 -17.50
C THR A 661 -38.81 -12.82 -19.00
N LEU A 662 -39.77 -13.53 -19.56
CA LEU A 662 -39.89 -13.79 -20.99
C LEU A 662 -41.24 -13.29 -21.49
N ASP A 663 -41.24 -12.57 -22.61
CA ASP A 663 -42.49 -12.17 -23.29
C ASP A 663 -42.79 -13.13 -24.44
N PHE A 664 -44.10 -13.45 -24.61
CA PHE A 664 -44.59 -14.20 -25.75
C PHE A 664 -45.85 -13.48 -26.35
N GLN A 665 -46.09 -13.66 -27.63
CA GLN A 665 -47.23 -13.06 -28.32
C GLN A 665 -48.41 -14.03 -28.35
N ILE A 666 -49.60 -13.55 -28.03
CA ILE A 666 -50.85 -14.25 -28.29
C ILE A 666 -51.44 -13.63 -29.56
N THR A 667 -51.59 -14.44 -30.62
CA THR A 667 -52.09 -14.02 -31.91
C THR A 667 -53.53 -14.52 -32.16
N SER A 668 -54.37 -13.77 -32.88
CA SER A 668 -55.68 -14.24 -33.33
C SER A 668 -55.47 -15.47 -34.24
N SER A 669 -56.32 -16.48 -34.13
CA SER A 669 -56.27 -17.68 -34.92
C SER A 669 -56.55 -17.38 -36.40
N SER A 670 -55.47 -17.25 -37.20
CA SER A 670 -55.51 -17.34 -38.65
C SER A 670 -54.52 -18.42 -39.07
N ASN A 671 -54.99 -19.38 -39.84
CA ASN A 671 -54.25 -20.49 -40.39
C ASN A 671 -53.02 -20.00 -41.16
N ASN A 672 -51.83 -20.37 -40.68
CA ASN A 672 -50.64 -20.53 -41.53
C ASN A 672 -49.72 -21.60 -41.00
N LYS A 673 -49.57 -22.65 -41.80
CA LYS A 673 -48.59 -23.68 -41.69
C LYS A 673 -47.25 -23.07 -42.07
N ASP A 674 -46.33 -23.07 -41.13
CA ASP A 674 -44.87 -23.26 -41.29
C ASP A 674 -44.19 -23.01 -39.96
N ASP A 675 -44.14 -24.07 -39.13
CA ASP A 675 -43.41 -24.08 -37.87
C ASP A 675 -42.02 -24.70 -38.02
N LYS A 676 -41.04 -23.87 -38.23
CA LYS A 676 -39.63 -24.21 -37.93
C LYS A 676 -39.37 -23.74 -36.49
N PRO A 677 -38.75 -24.54 -35.62
CA PRO A 677 -38.54 -24.14 -34.22
C PRO A 677 -37.67 -22.87 -34.14
N GLN A 678 -38.28 -21.77 -33.79
CA GLN A 678 -37.60 -20.51 -33.59
C GLN A 678 -37.17 -20.43 -32.14
N THR A 679 -35.84 -20.31 -31.88
CA THR A 679 -35.28 -20.11 -30.57
C THR A 679 -35.84 -18.84 -29.94
N THR A 680 -36.37 -18.91 -28.75
CA THR A 680 -36.95 -17.79 -28.04
C THR A 680 -35.90 -16.71 -27.77
N VAL A 681 -36.08 -15.54 -28.38
CA VAL A 681 -35.14 -14.44 -28.22
C VAL A 681 -35.49 -13.70 -26.93
N VAL A 682 -34.58 -13.77 -25.97
CA VAL A 682 -34.66 -12.94 -24.73
C VAL A 682 -34.61 -11.49 -25.12
N LYS A 683 -35.70 -10.73 -24.86
CA LYS A 683 -35.79 -9.29 -25.17
C LYS A 683 -35.17 -8.40 -24.11
N SER A 684 -35.18 -8.81 -22.86
CA SER A 684 -34.56 -8.09 -21.76
C SER A 684 -34.22 -9.02 -20.60
N PHE A 685 -33.20 -8.65 -19.83
CA PHE A 685 -32.78 -9.34 -18.61
C PHE A 685 -32.21 -8.31 -17.63
N SER A 686 -31.92 -8.76 -16.43
CA SER A 686 -31.31 -7.88 -15.42
C SER A 686 -30.21 -8.62 -14.68
N ASP A 687 -29.15 -7.87 -14.33
CA ASP A 687 -28.19 -8.25 -13.30
C ASP A 687 -28.61 -7.74 -11.92
N SER A 688 -27.71 -7.82 -10.93
CA SER A 688 -27.98 -7.35 -9.57
C SER A 688 -28.32 -5.85 -9.51
N TYR A 689 -27.82 -5.05 -10.43
CA TYR A 689 -27.88 -3.58 -10.37
C TYR A 689 -28.70 -2.93 -11.46
N ASN A 690 -28.79 -3.56 -12.65
CA ASN A 690 -29.32 -2.94 -13.84
C ASN A 690 -30.26 -3.85 -14.62
N VAL A 691 -31.09 -3.24 -15.45
CA VAL A 691 -31.95 -3.91 -16.43
C VAL A 691 -31.37 -3.62 -17.82
N TYR A 692 -31.31 -4.65 -18.66
CA TYR A 692 -30.77 -4.56 -20.03
C TYR A 692 -31.85 -4.97 -21.06
N THR A 693 -31.80 -4.36 -22.22
CA THR A 693 -32.63 -4.75 -23.38
C THR A 693 -31.69 -5.31 -24.45
N VAL A 694 -32.03 -6.47 -24.98
CA VAL A 694 -31.27 -7.09 -26.09
C VAL A 694 -31.52 -6.31 -27.37
N ASN A 695 -30.47 -5.88 -28.04
CA ASN A 695 -30.55 -5.15 -29.30
C ASN A 695 -30.95 -6.09 -30.44
N LYS A 696 -31.47 -5.54 -31.57
CA LYS A 696 -31.94 -6.32 -32.71
C LYS A 696 -30.90 -7.28 -33.28
N ASN A 697 -29.59 -7.01 -33.09
CA ASN A 697 -28.51 -7.90 -33.54
C ASN A 697 -28.36 -9.17 -32.70
N GLY A 698 -29.08 -9.33 -31.60
CA GLY A 698 -29.05 -10.51 -30.72
C GLY A 698 -27.72 -10.77 -29.98
N THR A 699 -26.72 -9.91 -30.17
CA THR A 699 -25.36 -10.10 -29.62
C THR A 699 -24.92 -8.97 -28.70
N SER A 700 -25.70 -7.90 -28.63
CA SER A 700 -25.43 -6.74 -27.79
C SER A 700 -26.69 -6.29 -27.02
N VAL A 701 -26.45 -5.49 -25.98
CA VAL A 701 -27.53 -4.96 -25.14
C VAL A 701 -27.38 -3.46 -24.91
N THR A 702 -28.53 -2.85 -24.62
CA THR A 702 -28.62 -1.48 -24.11
C THR A 702 -28.96 -1.54 -22.63
N LEU A 703 -28.22 -0.85 -21.78
CA LEU A 703 -28.54 -0.67 -20.37
C LEU A 703 -29.82 0.17 -20.28
N LYS A 704 -30.97 -0.43 -19.93
CA LYS A 704 -32.28 0.17 -19.92
C LYS A 704 -32.49 1.11 -18.73
N ARG A 705 -32.15 0.64 -17.54
CA ARG A 705 -32.24 1.42 -16.30
C ARG A 705 -31.49 0.77 -15.14
N SER A 706 -31.15 1.55 -14.12
CA SER A 706 -30.78 1.02 -12.81
C SER A 706 -32.02 0.44 -12.10
N LYS A 707 -31.83 -0.61 -11.31
CA LYS A 707 -32.86 -1.20 -10.44
C LYS A 707 -33.19 -0.30 -9.25
N SER A 708 -32.23 0.47 -8.77
CA SER A 708 -32.36 1.35 -7.60
C SER A 708 -32.03 2.80 -7.94
N LYS A 709 -32.79 3.74 -7.40
CA LYS A 709 -32.43 5.16 -7.43
C LYS A 709 -31.50 5.59 -6.29
N ALA A 710 -31.26 4.71 -5.32
CA ALA A 710 -30.45 4.98 -4.15
C ALA A 710 -28.95 4.65 -4.36
N ILE A 711 -28.55 4.16 -5.54
CA ILE A 711 -27.17 3.83 -5.87
C ILE A 711 -26.25 5.04 -5.70
N THR A 712 -25.03 4.78 -5.18
CA THR A 712 -24.01 5.81 -4.96
C THR A 712 -22.95 5.82 -6.06
N THR A 713 -22.70 4.66 -6.70
CA THR A 713 -21.75 4.50 -7.80
C THR A 713 -22.38 3.69 -8.93
N ALA A 714 -21.98 3.94 -10.17
CA ALA A 714 -22.39 3.16 -11.34
C ALA A 714 -21.18 2.88 -12.23
N ALA A 715 -20.66 1.65 -12.19
CA ALA A 715 -19.72 1.13 -13.15
C ALA A 715 -20.52 0.40 -14.26
N ILE A 716 -20.62 1.01 -15.43
CA ILE A 716 -21.34 0.43 -16.55
C ILE A 716 -20.41 -0.52 -17.29
N PRO A 717 -20.65 -1.85 -17.27
CA PRO A 717 -19.71 -2.85 -17.77
C PRO A 717 -19.60 -2.84 -19.31
N SER A 718 -18.52 -3.38 -19.84
CA SER A 718 -18.32 -3.54 -21.29
C SER A 718 -19.13 -4.70 -21.86
N SER A 719 -19.46 -5.69 -21.04
CA SER A 719 -20.27 -6.86 -21.38
C SER A 719 -21.00 -7.38 -20.16
N VAL A 720 -22.07 -8.10 -20.40
CA VAL A 720 -22.89 -8.79 -19.39
C VAL A 720 -23.23 -10.19 -19.88
N LYS A 721 -23.34 -11.15 -18.97
CA LYS A 721 -23.75 -12.52 -19.29
C LYS A 721 -25.22 -12.69 -18.91
N ALA A 722 -25.96 -13.36 -19.76
CA ALA A 722 -27.32 -13.82 -19.47
C ALA A 722 -27.62 -15.06 -20.32
N ASN A 723 -28.28 -16.04 -19.73
CA ASN A 723 -28.69 -17.29 -20.40
C ASN A 723 -27.51 -18.00 -21.12
N GLY A 724 -26.37 -18.12 -20.44
CA GLY A 724 -25.17 -18.71 -20.99
C GLY A 724 -24.47 -17.92 -22.12
N ARG A 725 -25.00 -16.75 -22.48
CA ARG A 725 -24.49 -15.90 -23.56
C ARG A 725 -23.90 -14.59 -23.05
N THR A 726 -22.76 -14.20 -23.59
CA THR A 726 -22.15 -12.90 -23.30
C THR A 726 -22.64 -11.86 -24.30
N TYR A 727 -23.23 -10.76 -23.78
CA TYR A 727 -23.69 -9.63 -24.56
C TYR A 727 -22.77 -8.42 -24.36
N LYS A 728 -22.37 -7.78 -25.47
CA LYS A 728 -21.64 -6.50 -25.38
C LYS A 728 -22.62 -5.40 -24.97
N VAL A 729 -22.32 -4.63 -23.92
CA VAL A 729 -23.10 -3.45 -23.55
C VAL A 729 -22.65 -2.30 -24.47
N THR A 730 -23.54 -1.84 -25.34
CA THR A 730 -23.20 -0.88 -26.40
C THR A 730 -23.85 0.49 -26.22
N ALA A 731 -24.88 0.60 -25.40
CA ALA A 731 -25.59 1.86 -25.17
C ALA A 731 -26.16 1.97 -23.76
N ILE A 732 -26.36 3.21 -23.33
CA ILE A 732 -27.15 3.58 -22.15
C ILE A 732 -28.45 4.20 -22.64
N ALA A 733 -29.59 3.66 -22.24
CA ALA A 733 -30.88 4.11 -22.66
C ALA A 733 -31.24 5.52 -22.17
N SER A 734 -32.22 6.14 -22.78
CA SER A 734 -32.79 7.40 -22.31
C SER A 734 -33.35 7.26 -20.88
N GLY A 735 -32.96 8.18 -19.99
CA GLY A 735 -33.43 8.22 -18.62
C GLY A 735 -32.88 7.09 -17.71
N ALA A 736 -31.91 6.29 -18.13
CA ALA A 736 -31.46 5.09 -17.43
C ALA A 736 -31.13 5.31 -15.93
N PHE A 737 -30.53 6.45 -15.60
CA PHE A 737 -30.20 6.87 -14.23
C PHE A 737 -30.85 8.20 -13.84
N LYS A 738 -31.94 8.61 -14.55
CA LYS A 738 -32.62 9.88 -14.25
C LYS A 738 -33.07 9.95 -12.79
N ASN A 739 -32.67 11.07 -12.10
CA ASN A 739 -33.00 11.33 -10.71
C ASN A 739 -32.40 10.32 -9.71
N CYS A 740 -31.28 9.65 -10.03
CA CYS A 740 -30.50 8.93 -9.06
C CYS A 740 -29.72 9.96 -8.19
N ARG A 741 -30.40 10.57 -7.22
CA ARG A 741 -29.94 11.73 -6.46
C ARG A 741 -28.77 11.42 -5.52
N LYS A 742 -28.53 10.13 -5.16
CA LYS A 742 -27.41 9.68 -4.33
C LYS A 742 -26.20 9.27 -5.16
N LEU A 743 -26.31 9.14 -6.48
CA LEU A 743 -25.24 8.72 -7.39
C LEU A 743 -24.12 9.77 -7.39
N ARG A 744 -22.90 9.37 -6.99
CA ARG A 744 -21.71 10.24 -6.84
C ARG A 744 -20.71 10.05 -7.97
N GLN A 745 -20.58 8.83 -8.50
CA GLN A 745 -19.60 8.49 -9.53
C GLN A 745 -20.21 7.61 -10.63
N VAL A 746 -19.81 7.88 -11.88
CA VAL A 746 -20.16 7.08 -13.06
C VAL A 746 -18.91 6.78 -13.88
N THR A 747 -18.68 5.49 -14.16
CA THR A 747 -17.65 5.03 -15.11
C THR A 747 -18.33 4.31 -16.28
N ILE A 748 -18.13 4.81 -17.50
CA ILE A 748 -18.71 4.28 -18.72
C ILE A 748 -17.65 3.49 -19.49
N ALA A 749 -17.83 2.17 -19.59
CA ALA A 749 -16.87 1.25 -20.19
C ALA A 749 -16.61 1.52 -21.69
N ARG A 750 -15.52 0.92 -22.16
CA ARG A 750 -14.98 1.14 -23.51
C ARG A 750 -15.91 0.72 -24.66
N ASN A 751 -16.87 -0.20 -24.46
CA ASN A 751 -17.76 -0.69 -25.51
C ASN A 751 -19.01 0.16 -25.71
N ILE A 752 -19.28 1.12 -24.86
CA ILE A 752 -20.44 2.02 -24.96
C ILE A 752 -20.21 3.02 -26.10
N SER A 753 -21.12 3.04 -27.06
CA SER A 753 -21.11 3.95 -28.20
C SER A 753 -22.04 5.15 -28.02
N SER A 754 -23.10 5.01 -27.21
CA SER A 754 -24.11 6.06 -27.05
C SER A 754 -24.60 6.20 -25.60
N ILE A 755 -24.80 7.44 -25.17
CA ILE A 755 -25.46 7.84 -23.92
C ILE A 755 -26.79 8.48 -24.27
N GLY A 756 -27.87 7.90 -23.81
CA GLY A 756 -29.26 8.30 -24.15
C GLY A 756 -29.65 9.69 -23.64
N THR A 757 -30.77 10.20 -24.14
CA THR A 757 -31.41 11.45 -23.68
C THR A 757 -31.70 11.39 -22.18
N SER A 758 -31.35 12.43 -21.43
CA SER A 758 -31.62 12.53 -19.98
C SER A 758 -31.05 11.36 -19.15
N ALA A 759 -30.07 10.60 -19.64
CA ALA A 759 -29.60 9.38 -19.01
C ALA A 759 -29.18 9.58 -17.54
N PHE A 760 -28.56 10.70 -17.21
CA PHE A 760 -28.14 11.07 -15.84
C PHE A 760 -28.76 12.40 -15.40
N GLN A 761 -29.86 12.83 -16.01
CA GLN A 761 -30.52 14.06 -15.64
C GLN A 761 -30.96 14.06 -14.18
N GLY A 762 -30.64 15.12 -13.43
CA GLY A 762 -31.02 15.27 -12.03
C GLY A 762 -30.27 14.38 -11.03
N CYS A 763 -29.13 13.80 -11.43
CA CYS A 763 -28.22 13.13 -10.51
C CYS A 763 -27.47 14.19 -9.68
N SER A 764 -28.15 14.74 -8.67
CA SER A 764 -27.73 15.96 -7.96
C SER A 764 -26.44 15.79 -7.14
N ALA A 765 -26.10 14.56 -6.70
CA ALA A 765 -24.88 14.24 -5.97
C ALA A 765 -23.70 13.83 -6.89
N LEU A 766 -23.90 13.70 -8.21
CA LEU A 766 -22.89 13.22 -9.14
C LEU A 766 -21.69 14.16 -9.20
N ARG A 767 -20.52 13.67 -8.79
CA ARG A 767 -19.27 14.43 -8.71
C ARG A 767 -18.29 14.08 -9.84
N THR A 768 -18.22 12.79 -10.20
CA THR A 768 -17.22 12.30 -11.18
C THR A 768 -17.87 11.47 -12.27
N VAL A 769 -17.51 11.75 -13.53
CA VAL A 769 -17.95 11.00 -14.72
C VAL A 769 -16.71 10.67 -15.57
N LYS A 770 -16.52 9.37 -15.87
CA LYS A 770 -15.52 8.89 -16.85
C LYS A 770 -16.25 8.36 -18.08
N ILE A 771 -15.97 8.91 -19.26
CA ILE A 771 -16.59 8.58 -20.54
C ILE A 771 -15.58 7.90 -21.44
N GLY A 772 -15.81 6.62 -21.78
CA GLY A 772 -14.93 5.78 -22.56
C GLY A 772 -14.72 6.24 -24.02
N TYR A 773 -13.67 5.74 -24.67
CA TYR A 773 -13.20 6.23 -25.98
C TYR A 773 -14.09 5.88 -27.18
N LYS A 774 -15.01 4.90 -27.08
CA LYS A 774 -15.96 4.55 -28.16
C LYS A 774 -17.21 5.41 -28.19
N VAL A 775 -17.50 6.18 -27.13
CA VAL A 775 -18.71 7.03 -27.10
C VAL A 775 -18.70 8.02 -28.25
N SER A 776 -19.64 7.88 -29.18
CA SER A 776 -19.80 8.72 -30.36
C SER A 776 -20.99 9.67 -30.25
N SER A 777 -21.91 9.43 -29.28
CA SER A 777 -23.06 10.29 -29.07
C SER A 777 -23.44 10.45 -27.60
N ILE A 778 -23.86 11.68 -27.26
CA ILE A 778 -24.40 12.04 -25.92
C ILE A 778 -25.76 12.72 -26.14
N GLY A 779 -26.81 12.15 -25.59
CA GLY A 779 -28.20 12.62 -25.84
C GLY A 779 -28.51 13.98 -25.21
N LYS A 780 -29.65 14.56 -25.64
CA LYS A 780 -30.21 15.81 -25.08
C LYS A 780 -30.35 15.69 -23.56
N LYS A 781 -29.91 16.73 -22.81
CA LYS A 781 -30.00 16.79 -21.35
C LYS A 781 -29.35 15.61 -20.60
N ALA A 782 -28.38 14.89 -21.19
CA ALA A 782 -27.82 13.67 -20.60
C ALA A 782 -27.26 13.88 -19.18
N PHE A 783 -26.57 15.00 -18.92
CA PHE A 783 -26.03 15.40 -17.61
C PHE A 783 -26.67 16.71 -17.09
N TYR A 784 -27.88 16.98 -17.53
CA TYR A 784 -28.62 18.19 -17.12
C TYR A 784 -28.84 18.16 -15.59
N ASP A 785 -28.53 19.28 -14.93
CA ASP A 785 -28.74 19.50 -13.48
C ASP A 785 -27.98 18.49 -12.58
N CYS A 786 -26.85 17.98 -13.03
CA CYS A 786 -25.88 17.28 -12.17
C CYS A 786 -25.10 18.32 -11.32
N LYS A 787 -25.76 18.85 -10.29
CA LYS A 787 -25.34 20.07 -9.56
C LYS A 787 -23.96 19.99 -8.92
N ALA A 788 -23.61 18.80 -8.39
CA ALA A 788 -22.36 18.57 -7.66
C ALA A 788 -21.18 18.17 -8.57
N LEU A 789 -21.34 18.16 -9.90
CA LEU A 789 -20.31 17.68 -10.82
C LEU A 789 -19.04 18.55 -10.75
N THR A 790 -17.92 17.91 -10.47
CA THR A 790 -16.61 18.56 -10.33
C THR A 790 -15.57 18.01 -11.30
N SER A 791 -15.74 16.76 -11.79
CA SER A 791 -14.78 16.12 -12.69
C SER A 791 -15.49 15.33 -13.81
N VAL A 792 -15.13 15.64 -15.05
CA VAL A 792 -15.56 14.87 -16.23
C VAL A 792 -14.32 14.52 -17.04
N SER A 793 -14.07 13.23 -17.22
CA SER A 793 -12.99 12.74 -18.09
C SER A 793 -13.59 12.14 -19.37
N ILE A 794 -13.25 12.67 -20.52
CA ILE A 794 -13.74 12.24 -21.82
C ILE A 794 -12.57 11.69 -22.65
N GLN A 795 -12.55 10.39 -22.87
CA GLN A 795 -11.53 9.73 -23.67
C GLN A 795 -11.88 9.70 -25.16
N SER A 796 -13.15 9.88 -25.50
CA SER A 796 -13.61 9.84 -26.88
C SER A 796 -13.08 11.00 -27.72
N LYS A 797 -12.64 10.69 -28.95
CA LYS A 797 -12.30 11.64 -29.99
C LYS A 797 -13.42 11.83 -31.05
N LYS A 798 -14.59 11.15 -30.86
CA LYS A 798 -15.67 11.01 -31.86
C LYS A 798 -16.82 11.97 -31.71
N LEU A 799 -16.86 12.79 -30.66
CA LEU A 799 -17.96 13.69 -30.39
C LEU A 799 -17.92 14.93 -31.33
N THR A 800 -19.10 15.28 -31.83
CA THR A 800 -19.30 16.44 -32.74
C THR A 800 -20.52 17.25 -32.30
N SER A 801 -20.76 18.42 -32.93
CA SER A 801 -21.93 19.25 -32.63
C SER A 801 -23.26 18.55 -32.94
N GLY A 802 -23.28 17.64 -33.93
CA GLY A 802 -24.44 16.85 -34.29
C GLY A 802 -24.68 15.67 -33.36
N THR A 803 -23.63 15.14 -32.75
CA THR A 803 -23.72 13.93 -31.89
C THR A 803 -23.85 14.23 -30.39
N VAL A 804 -23.62 15.47 -29.97
CA VAL A 804 -23.89 15.91 -28.58
C VAL A 804 -25.17 16.72 -28.57
N GLY A 805 -26.19 16.23 -27.86
CA GLY A 805 -27.51 16.81 -27.83
C GLY A 805 -27.61 18.19 -27.13
N LYS A 806 -28.65 18.96 -27.45
CA LYS A 806 -28.92 20.26 -26.83
C LYS A 806 -28.99 20.12 -25.31
N SER A 807 -28.37 21.08 -24.59
CA SER A 807 -28.40 21.15 -23.12
C SER A 807 -27.82 19.92 -22.40
N ALA A 808 -26.95 19.14 -23.08
CA ALA A 808 -26.39 17.94 -22.48
C ALA A 808 -25.70 18.19 -21.12
N PHE A 809 -25.05 19.35 -20.94
CA PHE A 809 -24.33 19.74 -19.72
C PHE A 809 -24.93 20.99 -19.04
N THR A 810 -26.12 21.44 -19.41
CA THR A 810 -26.73 22.63 -18.78
C THR A 810 -26.99 22.39 -17.30
N LYS A 811 -26.58 23.35 -16.46
CA LYS A 811 -26.60 23.28 -14.98
C LYS A 811 -25.73 22.16 -14.36
N ALA A 812 -24.83 21.51 -15.14
CA ALA A 812 -23.83 20.59 -14.63
C ALA A 812 -22.78 21.37 -13.81
N GLY A 813 -22.47 20.93 -12.59
CA GLY A 813 -21.52 21.59 -11.68
C GLY A 813 -22.00 22.93 -11.12
N ARG A 814 -23.30 23.23 -11.14
CA ARG A 814 -23.84 24.55 -10.76
C ARG A 814 -23.61 24.94 -9.29
N ASN A 815 -23.35 23.99 -8.40
CA ASN A 815 -22.99 24.29 -7.01
C ASN A 815 -21.65 25.05 -6.93
N ASN A 816 -20.72 24.78 -7.85
CA ASN A 816 -19.50 25.55 -8.01
C ASN A 816 -18.88 25.33 -9.41
N TYR A 817 -19.27 26.13 -10.38
CA TYR A 817 -18.77 26.00 -11.76
C TYR A 817 -17.25 26.17 -11.90
N LYS A 818 -16.58 26.95 -11.04
CA LYS A 818 -15.13 27.11 -11.07
C LYS A 818 -14.37 25.82 -10.70
N LYS A 819 -14.98 24.95 -9.87
CA LYS A 819 -14.42 23.65 -9.50
C LYS A 819 -14.63 22.58 -10.56
N LEU A 820 -15.50 22.78 -11.57
CA LEU A 820 -15.75 21.79 -12.62
C LEU A 820 -14.59 21.73 -13.60
N LYS A 821 -13.87 20.60 -13.59
CA LYS A 821 -12.78 20.28 -14.51
C LYS A 821 -13.28 19.26 -15.54
N VAL A 822 -13.05 19.53 -16.83
CA VAL A 822 -13.36 18.62 -17.94
C VAL A 822 -12.09 18.26 -18.67
N LYS A 823 -11.62 17.02 -18.49
CA LYS A 823 -10.43 16.51 -19.17
C LYS A 823 -10.83 15.91 -20.52
N VAL A 824 -10.14 16.28 -21.60
CA VAL A 824 -10.43 15.82 -22.96
C VAL A 824 -9.16 15.43 -23.71
N PRO A 825 -9.23 14.61 -24.79
CA PRO A 825 -8.05 14.27 -25.58
C PRO A 825 -7.34 15.52 -26.13
N ALA A 826 -6.01 15.57 -26.03
CA ALA A 826 -5.21 16.71 -26.45
C ALA A 826 -5.52 17.17 -27.89
N SER A 827 -5.63 16.20 -28.84
CA SER A 827 -5.97 16.45 -30.26
C SER A 827 -7.38 17.02 -30.49
N LYS A 828 -8.24 17.05 -29.48
CA LYS A 828 -9.62 17.58 -29.55
C LYS A 828 -9.87 18.77 -28.62
N LEU A 829 -8.86 19.27 -27.96
CA LEU A 829 -9.02 20.32 -26.93
C LEU A 829 -9.73 21.57 -27.47
N SER A 830 -9.28 22.14 -28.56
CA SER A 830 -9.89 23.35 -29.18
C SER A 830 -11.33 23.10 -29.62
N ALA A 831 -11.56 21.99 -30.35
CA ALA A 831 -12.88 21.60 -30.83
C ALA A 831 -13.86 21.36 -29.68
N TYR A 832 -13.42 20.67 -28.63
CA TYR A 832 -14.28 20.31 -27.48
C TYR A 832 -14.53 21.49 -26.53
N LYS A 833 -13.63 22.48 -26.46
CA LYS A 833 -13.91 23.74 -25.80
C LYS A 833 -15.13 24.46 -26.42
N LYS A 834 -15.19 24.54 -27.75
CA LYS A 834 -16.34 25.12 -28.49
C LYS A 834 -17.59 24.23 -28.32
N LEU A 835 -17.44 22.92 -28.56
CA LEU A 835 -18.53 21.97 -28.52
C LEU A 835 -19.26 21.97 -27.16
N PHE A 836 -18.57 21.74 -26.05
CA PHE A 836 -19.25 21.58 -24.77
C PHE A 836 -19.86 22.90 -24.25
N LYS A 837 -19.24 24.04 -24.54
CA LYS A 837 -19.84 25.33 -24.24
C LYS A 837 -21.17 25.51 -24.99
N SER A 838 -21.24 25.15 -26.29
CA SER A 838 -22.49 25.20 -27.09
C SER A 838 -23.56 24.22 -26.62
N LYS A 839 -23.17 23.17 -25.84
CA LYS A 839 -24.07 22.16 -25.27
C LYS A 839 -24.41 22.40 -23.79
N GLY A 840 -24.16 23.61 -23.31
CA GLY A 840 -24.61 24.11 -22.01
C GLY A 840 -23.60 23.95 -20.87
N LEU A 841 -22.35 23.57 -21.14
CA LEU A 841 -21.32 23.59 -20.14
C LEU A 841 -20.95 25.05 -19.79
N SER A 842 -20.89 25.38 -18.52
CA SER A 842 -20.58 26.74 -18.04
C SER A 842 -19.24 27.25 -18.59
N ALA A 843 -19.18 28.52 -18.97
CA ALA A 843 -17.94 29.17 -19.37
C ALA A 843 -16.89 29.19 -18.24
N LYS A 844 -17.33 29.13 -16.97
CA LYS A 844 -16.46 29.09 -15.77
C LYS A 844 -15.83 27.71 -15.54
N ALA A 845 -16.28 26.63 -16.25
CA ALA A 845 -15.68 25.30 -16.14
C ALA A 845 -14.34 25.24 -16.88
N LYS A 846 -13.33 24.60 -16.26
CA LYS A 846 -12.00 24.45 -16.84
C LYS A 846 -11.95 23.22 -17.77
N ILE A 847 -11.69 23.42 -19.07
CA ILE A 847 -11.48 22.32 -20.02
C ILE A 847 -9.98 22.25 -20.33
N SER A 848 -9.35 21.09 -20.09
CA SER A 848 -7.91 20.83 -20.26
C SER A 848 -7.65 19.50 -21.01
N LYS A 849 -6.41 19.29 -21.42
CA LYS A 849 -5.87 18.00 -21.91
C LYS A 849 -5.56 17.05 -20.79
#